data_35b5db3f3a96549154b737949ca891c0
#
_entry.id   35b5db3f3a96549154b737949ca891c0
#
_cell.length_a   1.000
_cell.length_b   1.000
_cell.length_c   1.000
_cell.angle_alpha   90.00
_cell.angle_beta   90.00
_cell.angle_gamma   90.00
#
_symmetry.space_group_name_H-M   'P 1'
#
loop_
_entity.id
_entity.type
_entity.pdbx_description
1 polymer ?
#
loop_
_entity_poly.entity_id
_entity_poly.type
_entity_poly.pdbx_seq_one_letter_code
_entity_poly.pdbx_strand_id
1 'polypeptide(L)'
;MGLLTEATEGDGYVDIKHAPVRYTLNLQKRTETTIERFGLTGQLFGLPGRDIAFVVERVQPDPDPSKDAGDVLTLEVAEAVAEAASYVPEEDWVRRQLTALEEAAQLPLVLAGQAFANHERQWLAWQAEQDARPYEVETEGVICSKCESLQATGAKCTVCGATNGDRSAGAMLVLSRRGGFKEGDRVIIRTGHGADREGTLLRGEGGGRRWLVKLREEGPLGPGTVRPQPITAVVEVQQRTLNGFPNGDISLRRVAALLIAPDEVLPPGTGDLQPFDERLNPSQQQAVRSAVNLFPGSMQLVQGPPGTGKTTSIVETVRQLVARDPSVRILMTSHANTAVDNAQERLQGLDSLRMVRIAEPEKVDPKFRASIVEADDPRVRNAHVVFGTVNRIALACKEAEMFDWLILDEANKVRFTETLPLLRLAPRWLLVGDHRQLPPVLDESAAAFPVDDDEARSMVRDASFFELSWVVLPETNLVMLDEQYRMAAPIGSYVSVASYDGRLRNSPEMAALRSPLPWPFNRNLTWLTIRGREKKGGSGSISNRAEIEAVGRVVRHLQRLGLEQLRVAVIAMYQDQVTQLRRELRMVALPGLAVDTVDAFEGEEADVVILSLVRSNEAERIGFLKKAQRLNVAISRAKQLLVVVGDIETMTGREGQDLYRPLLEHIEREGRVAGIGALHAMDAAVGGRQRGDRRRQRGGTAPAAGGRSRRRRRGFGPRPVTPGVAVASNGVAAPEGGAPPTENGAAPPRKFRRRRGRRRGSTAPTNGTGGTDSQGAASADGGSPSPASSPAPEREAAAQAVERGS
;
A
#
# COMPACT_ATOMS: atom_id res chain seq x y z
N MET A 1 -2.10 -21.13 -26.31
CA MET A 1 -0.75 -20.74 -25.90
C MET A 1 0.01 -21.97 -25.52
N GLY A 2 1.13 -22.25 -26.10
CA GLY A 2 1.96 -23.42 -25.77
C GLY A 2 3.38 -22.97 -25.50
N LEU A 3 3.99 -23.55 -24.48
CA LEU A 3 5.39 -23.37 -24.17
C LEU A 3 6.21 -24.46 -24.81
N LEU A 4 7.27 -24.08 -25.50
CA LEU A 4 8.29 -25.02 -25.95
C LEU A 4 9.14 -25.40 -24.74
N THR A 5 8.89 -26.57 -24.17
CA THR A 5 9.60 -26.99 -22.95
C THR A 5 10.79 -27.91 -23.16
N GLU A 6 10.84 -28.62 -24.31
CA GLU A 6 11.94 -29.54 -24.65
C GLU A 6 12.02 -29.74 -26.16
N ALA A 7 13.21 -29.60 -26.75
CA ALA A 7 13.54 -30.12 -28.05
C ALA A 7 14.07 -31.54 -27.88
N THR A 8 13.39 -32.55 -28.40
CA THR A 8 13.93 -33.90 -28.46
C THR A 8 14.81 -34.04 -29.70
N GLU A 9 16.10 -34.35 -29.49
CA GLU A 9 17.03 -34.67 -30.55
C GLU A 9 16.56 -35.95 -31.27
N GLY A 10 16.40 -35.87 -32.59
CA GLY A 10 16.27 -37.04 -33.46
C GLY A 10 15.29 -36.84 -34.58
N ASP A 11 14.14 -36.24 -34.36
CA ASP A 11 13.06 -36.20 -35.37
C ASP A 11 12.63 -34.82 -35.83
N GLY A 12 13.26 -33.76 -35.34
CA GLY A 12 12.93 -32.36 -35.72
C GLY A 12 11.54 -31.89 -35.23
N TYR A 13 11.09 -32.42 -34.10
CA TYR A 13 9.81 -32.06 -33.50
C TYR A 13 10.02 -31.46 -32.11
N VAL A 14 9.22 -30.49 -31.77
CA VAL A 14 9.18 -29.90 -30.42
C VAL A 14 7.78 -30.08 -29.87
N ASP A 15 7.71 -30.65 -28.67
CA ASP A 15 6.45 -30.82 -27.97
C ASP A 15 6.04 -29.53 -27.24
N ILE A 16 4.87 -28.99 -27.61
CA ILE A 16 4.26 -27.88 -26.89
C ILE A 16 3.24 -28.46 -25.90
N LYS A 17 3.50 -28.31 -24.60
CA LYS A 17 2.53 -28.68 -23.58
C LYS A 17 1.59 -27.53 -23.33
N HIS A 18 0.32 -27.71 -23.69
CA HIS A 18 -0.79 -26.87 -23.32
C HIS A 18 -1.87 -27.75 -22.70
N ALA A 19 -2.31 -27.47 -21.53
CA ALA A 19 -3.42 -28.18 -20.96
C ALA A 19 -4.73 -27.76 -21.68
N PRO A 20 -5.57 -28.68 -22.14
CA PRO A 20 -5.47 -30.15 -22.15
C PRO A 20 -4.88 -30.78 -23.41
N VAL A 21 -4.32 -30.02 -24.34
CA VAL A 21 -3.89 -30.46 -25.68
C VAL A 21 -2.38 -30.39 -25.81
N ARG A 22 -1.78 -31.47 -26.32
CA ARG A 22 -0.35 -31.55 -26.63
C ARG A 22 -0.12 -31.26 -28.10
N TYR A 23 0.77 -30.33 -28.39
CA TYR A 23 1.15 -29.98 -29.77
C TYR A 23 2.59 -30.40 -30.03
N THR A 24 2.81 -31.04 -31.19
CA THR A 24 4.15 -31.39 -31.66
C THR A 24 4.50 -30.50 -32.84
N LEU A 25 5.59 -29.74 -32.75
CA LEU A 25 6.06 -28.85 -33.82
C LEU A 25 7.09 -29.58 -34.69
N ASN A 26 6.84 -29.65 -35.99
CA ASN A 26 7.82 -30.16 -36.94
C ASN A 26 8.81 -29.06 -37.33
N LEU A 27 10.05 -29.20 -36.94
CA LEU A 27 11.10 -28.21 -37.13
C LEU A 27 11.79 -28.28 -38.52
N GLN A 28 11.44 -29.22 -39.40
CA GLN A 28 12.17 -29.49 -40.65
C GLN A 28 11.72 -28.63 -41.85
N LYS A 29 10.63 -27.88 -41.77
CA LYS A 29 10.14 -27.09 -42.87
C LYS A 29 10.12 -25.61 -42.61
N ARG A 30 10.69 -24.82 -43.51
CA ARG A 30 10.59 -23.37 -43.55
C ARG A 30 9.17 -22.98 -43.93
N THR A 31 8.40 -22.49 -43.03
CA THR A 31 7.13 -21.82 -43.28
C THR A 31 7.10 -20.52 -42.54
N GLU A 32 6.61 -19.49 -43.20
CA GLU A 32 6.22 -18.27 -42.57
C GLU A 32 5.24 -18.55 -41.45
N THR A 33 5.11 -17.66 -40.51
CA THR A 33 4.41 -17.69 -39.23
C THR A 33 2.95 -18.17 -39.27
N THR A 34 2.42 -18.64 -40.39
CA THR A 34 1.06 -19.10 -40.60
C THR A 34 1.03 -20.60 -40.82
N ILE A 35 0.40 -21.33 -39.92
CA ILE A 35 0.22 -22.76 -40.04
C ILE A 35 -1.18 -22.97 -40.64
N GLU A 36 -1.26 -22.83 -41.96
CA GLU A 36 -2.55 -22.88 -42.69
C GLU A 36 -3.25 -24.24 -42.60
N ARG A 37 -2.47 -25.32 -42.46
CA ARG A 37 -3.00 -26.70 -42.49
C ARG A 37 -3.85 -27.04 -41.28
N PHE A 38 -3.66 -26.35 -40.15
CA PHE A 38 -4.40 -26.59 -38.89
C PHE A 38 -5.20 -25.37 -38.45
N GLY A 39 -5.31 -24.34 -39.30
CA GLY A 39 -6.05 -23.13 -38.94
C GLY A 39 -5.48 -22.39 -37.71
N LEU A 40 -4.19 -22.59 -37.43
CA LEU A 40 -3.49 -21.90 -36.33
C LEU A 40 -2.76 -20.69 -36.90
N THR A 41 -3.05 -19.55 -36.38
CA THR A 41 -2.25 -18.34 -36.63
C THR A 41 -1.57 -17.95 -35.31
N GLY A 42 -0.30 -17.60 -35.38
CA GLY A 42 0.46 -17.24 -34.18
C GLY A 42 1.77 -16.54 -34.48
N GLN A 43 2.34 -15.95 -33.49
CA GLN A 43 3.65 -15.33 -33.56
C GLN A 43 4.61 -16.06 -32.63
N LEU A 44 5.84 -16.14 -33.05
CA LEU A 44 6.91 -16.78 -32.33
C LEU A 44 7.78 -15.75 -31.65
N PHE A 45 7.99 -15.93 -30.36
CA PHE A 45 8.83 -15.08 -29.56
C PHE A 45 9.97 -15.91 -28.97
N GLY A 46 11.19 -15.59 -29.37
CA GLY A 46 12.41 -16.14 -28.79
C GLY A 46 13.38 -15.03 -28.53
N LEU A 47 13.74 -14.85 -27.27
CA LEU A 47 14.78 -13.90 -26.86
C LEU A 47 16.01 -14.67 -26.35
N PRO A 48 17.23 -14.16 -26.56
CA PRO A 48 18.44 -14.78 -26.03
C PRO A 48 18.30 -15.01 -24.53
N GLY A 49 18.54 -16.27 -24.10
CA GLY A 49 18.45 -16.67 -22.69
C GLY A 49 17.04 -16.83 -22.13
N ARG A 50 15.99 -16.72 -22.92
CA ARG A 50 14.58 -16.93 -22.50
C ARG A 50 13.96 -18.15 -23.18
N ASP A 51 12.94 -18.73 -22.56
CA ASP A 51 12.16 -19.80 -23.17
C ASP A 51 11.45 -19.28 -24.41
N ILE A 52 11.38 -20.12 -25.45
CA ILE A 52 10.66 -19.77 -26.67
C ILE A 52 9.17 -19.97 -26.41
N ALA A 53 8.37 -18.97 -26.71
CA ALA A 53 6.92 -19.05 -26.61
C ALA A 53 6.28 -18.88 -27.99
N PHE A 54 5.34 -19.74 -28.30
CA PHE A 54 4.48 -19.63 -29.47
C PHE A 54 3.10 -19.17 -29.03
N VAL A 55 2.69 -18.00 -29.53
CA VAL A 55 1.38 -17.42 -29.24
C VAL A 55 0.42 -17.83 -30.32
N VAL A 56 -0.54 -18.67 -29.96
CA VAL A 56 -1.62 -19.06 -30.88
C VAL A 56 -2.68 -17.95 -30.85
N GLU A 57 -2.83 -17.21 -31.93
CA GLU A 57 -3.84 -16.17 -32.07
C GLU A 57 -5.22 -16.72 -32.39
N ARG A 58 -5.27 -17.82 -33.14
CA ARG A 58 -6.52 -18.44 -33.57
C ARG A 58 -6.37 -19.93 -33.82
N VAL A 59 -7.32 -20.73 -33.34
CA VAL A 59 -7.46 -22.14 -33.67
C VAL A 59 -8.75 -22.30 -34.49
N GLN A 60 -8.67 -22.78 -35.73
CA GLN A 60 -9.82 -23.22 -36.49
C GLN A 60 -9.93 -24.73 -36.37
N PRO A 61 -11.14 -25.28 -36.17
CA PRO A 61 -11.33 -26.71 -36.16
C PRO A 61 -10.97 -27.29 -37.54
N ASP A 62 -10.30 -28.46 -37.56
CA ASP A 62 -9.99 -29.20 -38.76
C ASP A 62 -11.31 -29.49 -39.50
N PRO A 63 -11.40 -29.19 -40.79
CA PRO A 63 -12.60 -29.54 -41.61
C PRO A 63 -12.81 -31.03 -41.80
N ASP A 64 -11.89 -31.90 -41.36
CA ASP A 64 -12.03 -33.35 -41.44
C ASP A 64 -12.52 -33.94 -40.10
N PRO A 65 -13.84 -34.26 -39.98
CA PRO A 65 -14.42 -34.78 -38.75
C PRO A 65 -14.02 -36.22 -38.42
N SER A 66 -13.16 -36.86 -39.24
CA SER A 66 -12.72 -38.24 -39.00
C SER A 66 -11.48 -38.34 -38.09
N LYS A 67 -10.86 -37.22 -37.73
CA LYS A 67 -9.76 -37.21 -36.80
C LYS A 67 -10.25 -36.90 -35.40
N ASP A 68 -10.14 -37.90 -34.55
CA ASP A 68 -10.51 -37.80 -33.15
C ASP A 68 -9.81 -36.61 -32.47
N ALA A 69 -10.56 -35.90 -31.65
CA ALA A 69 -10.11 -34.70 -30.91
C ALA A 69 -9.00 -34.99 -29.88
N GLY A 70 -8.40 -36.14 -29.88
CA GLY A 70 -7.29 -36.58 -29.03
C GLY A 70 -5.95 -36.75 -29.72
N ASP A 71 -5.87 -36.52 -31.03
CA ASP A 71 -4.64 -36.72 -31.76
C ASP A 71 -3.68 -35.53 -31.61
N VAL A 72 -2.41 -35.86 -31.56
CA VAL A 72 -1.30 -34.87 -31.47
C VAL A 72 -1.32 -34.02 -32.75
N LEU A 73 -1.62 -32.74 -32.61
CA LEU A 73 -1.50 -31.76 -33.69
C LEU A 73 -0.01 -31.50 -33.98
N THR A 74 0.44 -31.98 -35.17
CA THR A 74 1.80 -31.68 -35.64
C THR A 74 1.81 -30.36 -36.36
N LEU A 75 2.51 -29.37 -35.76
CA LEU A 75 2.64 -28.03 -36.29
C LEU A 75 3.96 -27.87 -37.03
N GLU A 76 3.91 -27.35 -38.27
CA GLU A 76 5.11 -26.98 -39.02
C GLU A 76 5.54 -25.57 -38.66
N VAL A 77 6.77 -25.37 -38.20
CA VAL A 77 7.29 -24.09 -37.66
C VAL A 77 8.38 -23.54 -38.56
N ALA A 78 8.51 -22.21 -38.56
CA ALA A 78 9.55 -21.50 -39.30
C ALA A 78 10.97 -21.90 -38.85
N GLU A 79 11.90 -21.89 -39.83
CA GLU A 79 13.30 -22.32 -39.64
C GLU A 79 14.04 -21.51 -38.52
N ALA A 80 13.67 -20.25 -38.34
CA ALA A 80 14.25 -19.44 -37.26
C ALA A 80 13.95 -19.98 -35.84
N VAL A 81 12.82 -20.70 -35.65
CA VAL A 81 12.53 -21.39 -34.40
C VAL A 81 13.24 -22.71 -34.32
N ALA A 82 13.32 -23.42 -35.48
CA ALA A 82 14.12 -24.62 -35.60
C ALA A 82 15.58 -24.34 -35.25
N GLU A 83 16.17 -23.27 -35.75
CA GLU A 83 17.51 -22.82 -35.39
C GLU A 83 17.61 -22.46 -33.91
N ALA A 84 16.65 -21.74 -33.36
CA ALA A 84 16.69 -21.34 -31.94
C ALA A 84 16.40 -22.52 -31.01
N ALA A 85 15.54 -23.45 -31.39
CA ALA A 85 15.16 -24.60 -30.56
C ALA A 85 16.08 -25.83 -30.74
N SER A 86 16.60 -26.08 -31.94
CA SER A 86 17.43 -27.25 -32.25
C SER A 86 18.92 -27.04 -31.99
N TYR A 87 19.35 -25.82 -31.73
CA TYR A 87 20.76 -25.45 -31.73
C TYR A 87 21.32 -25.02 -30.38
N VAL A 88 20.67 -25.30 -29.27
CA VAL A 88 21.30 -25.06 -27.97
C VAL A 88 21.62 -26.39 -27.34
N PRO A 89 22.87 -26.94 -27.54
CA PRO A 89 23.35 -27.97 -26.68
C PRO A 89 23.08 -27.57 -25.22
N GLU A 90 22.71 -28.52 -24.38
CA GLU A 90 22.41 -28.24 -22.96
C GLU A 90 23.52 -27.41 -22.30
N GLU A 91 24.80 -27.67 -22.70
CA GLU A 91 25.96 -26.89 -22.27
C GLU A 91 25.90 -25.40 -22.71
N ASP A 92 25.45 -25.10 -23.92
CA ASP A 92 25.37 -23.71 -24.42
C ASP A 92 24.17 -22.97 -23.79
N TRP A 93 23.06 -23.66 -23.54
CA TRP A 93 21.96 -23.10 -22.80
C TRP A 93 22.39 -22.74 -21.37
N VAL A 94 23.03 -23.68 -20.65
CA VAL A 94 23.57 -23.45 -19.32
C VAL A 94 24.56 -22.29 -19.32
N ARG A 95 25.48 -22.25 -20.30
CA ARG A 95 26.44 -21.16 -20.43
C ARG A 95 25.76 -19.79 -20.59
N ARG A 96 24.74 -19.67 -21.45
CA ARG A 96 23.97 -18.43 -21.61
C ARG A 96 23.28 -18.00 -20.32
N GLN A 97 22.70 -18.95 -19.58
CA GLN A 97 22.08 -18.64 -18.27
C GLN A 97 23.12 -18.15 -17.26
N LEU A 98 24.31 -18.74 -17.25
CA LEU A 98 25.41 -18.30 -16.37
C LEU A 98 25.93 -16.92 -16.76
N THR A 99 26.08 -16.62 -18.06
CA THR A 99 26.45 -15.28 -18.53
C THR A 99 25.42 -14.23 -18.09
N ALA A 100 24.12 -14.52 -18.27
CA ALA A 100 23.07 -13.60 -17.81
C ALA A 100 23.10 -13.38 -16.29
N LEU A 101 23.41 -14.41 -15.51
CA LEU A 101 23.56 -14.27 -14.05
C LEU A 101 24.78 -13.42 -13.68
N GLU A 102 25.90 -13.59 -14.40
CA GLU A 102 27.13 -12.79 -14.23
C GLU A 102 26.87 -11.31 -14.56
N GLU A 103 26.16 -11.02 -15.67
CA GLU A 103 25.75 -9.67 -16.03
C GLU A 103 24.82 -9.06 -14.98
N ALA A 104 23.80 -9.79 -14.54
CA ALA A 104 22.89 -9.33 -13.50
C ALA A 104 23.62 -9.02 -12.19
N ALA A 105 24.66 -9.81 -11.85
CA ALA A 105 25.47 -9.58 -10.65
C ALA A 105 26.22 -8.24 -10.66
N GLN A 106 26.47 -7.65 -11.83
CA GLN A 106 27.18 -6.37 -11.98
C GLN A 106 26.22 -5.17 -12.03
N LEU A 107 24.92 -5.39 -12.08
CA LEU A 107 23.96 -4.29 -12.12
C LEU A 107 24.04 -3.44 -10.85
N PRO A 108 24.02 -2.09 -10.96
CA PRO A 108 24.08 -1.19 -9.82
C PRO A 108 23.03 -1.49 -8.75
N LEU A 109 21.79 -1.81 -9.14
CA LEU A 109 20.71 -2.17 -8.22
C LEU A 109 20.99 -3.47 -7.45
N VAL A 110 21.61 -4.47 -8.09
CA VAL A 110 21.96 -5.74 -7.42
C VAL A 110 23.09 -5.52 -6.43
N LEU A 111 24.14 -4.79 -6.83
CA LEU A 111 25.26 -4.42 -5.95
C LEU A 111 24.79 -3.56 -4.76
N ALA A 112 23.95 -2.58 -5.01
CA ALA A 112 23.33 -1.77 -3.97
C ALA A 112 22.45 -2.62 -3.04
N GLY A 113 21.69 -3.57 -3.59
CA GLY A 113 20.89 -4.53 -2.83
C GLY A 113 21.74 -5.40 -1.91
N GLN A 114 22.89 -5.92 -2.40
CA GLN A 114 23.83 -6.66 -1.57
C GLN A 114 24.40 -5.81 -0.44
N ALA A 115 24.78 -4.57 -0.75
CA ALA A 115 25.28 -3.63 0.25
C ALA A 115 24.21 -3.30 1.30
N PHE A 116 22.96 -3.09 0.87
CA PHE A 116 21.82 -2.81 1.75
C PHE A 116 21.53 -3.99 2.69
N ALA A 117 21.42 -5.20 2.17
CA ALA A 117 21.15 -6.39 2.98
C ALA A 117 22.30 -6.67 3.97
N ASN A 118 23.57 -6.41 3.59
CA ASN A 118 24.69 -6.49 4.51
C ASN A 118 24.62 -5.46 5.63
N HIS A 119 24.28 -4.22 5.30
CA HIS A 119 24.07 -3.13 6.27
C HIS A 119 22.94 -3.47 7.24
N GLU A 120 21.78 -3.89 6.74
CA GLU A 120 20.61 -4.25 7.56
C GLU A 120 20.96 -5.38 8.55
N ARG A 121 21.66 -6.41 8.10
CA ARG A 121 22.13 -7.48 8.97
C ARG A 121 23.06 -6.96 10.07
N GLN A 122 24.04 -6.11 9.72
CA GLN A 122 24.96 -5.52 10.68
C GLN A 122 24.23 -4.61 11.68
N TRP A 123 23.28 -3.82 11.20
CA TRP A 123 22.44 -2.96 12.05
C TRP A 123 21.64 -3.77 13.08
N LEU A 124 20.95 -4.82 12.66
CA LEU A 124 20.18 -5.69 13.55
C LEU A 124 21.08 -6.36 14.61
N ALA A 125 22.27 -6.78 14.23
CA ALA A 125 23.25 -7.32 15.16
C ALA A 125 23.73 -6.27 16.17
N TRP A 126 24.04 -5.06 15.70
CA TRP A 126 24.44 -3.93 16.54
C TRP A 126 23.32 -3.51 17.50
N GLN A 127 22.08 -3.42 17.03
CA GLN A 127 20.93 -3.08 17.86
C GLN A 127 20.74 -4.11 18.98
N ALA A 128 20.84 -5.40 18.66
CA ALA A 128 20.77 -6.45 19.66
C ALA A 128 21.86 -6.33 20.74
N GLU A 129 23.07 -5.87 20.37
CA GLU A 129 24.14 -5.59 21.34
C GLU A 129 23.82 -4.38 22.22
N GLN A 130 23.19 -3.32 21.69
CA GLN A 130 22.77 -2.15 22.50
C GLN A 130 21.69 -2.54 23.52
N ASP A 131 20.88 -3.52 23.20
CA ASP A 131 19.83 -4.05 24.08
C ASP A 131 20.36 -5.08 25.09
N ALA A 132 21.64 -5.41 25.08
CA ALA A 132 22.25 -6.32 26.03
C ALA A 132 22.08 -5.83 27.48
N ARG A 133 21.71 -6.72 28.37
CA ARG A 133 21.51 -6.44 29.80
C ARG A 133 22.35 -7.40 30.65
N PRO A 134 23.11 -6.88 31.62
CA PRO A 134 23.77 -7.72 32.61
C PRO A 134 22.74 -8.51 33.42
N TYR A 135 23.06 -9.76 33.69
CA TYR A 135 22.24 -10.64 34.51
C TYR A 135 23.07 -11.37 35.54
N GLU A 136 22.39 -11.81 36.60
CA GLU A 136 22.85 -12.80 37.56
C GLU A 136 21.96 -14.04 37.46
N VAL A 137 22.52 -15.21 37.74
CA VAL A 137 21.77 -16.44 37.75
C VAL A 137 21.25 -16.69 39.17
N GLU A 138 19.93 -16.71 39.33
CA GLU A 138 19.29 -17.00 40.63
C GLU A 138 19.19 -18.50 40.87
N THR A 139 18.81 -19.25 39.85
CA THR A 139 18.63 -20.70 39.92
C THR A 139 18.87 -21.31 38.55
N GLU A 140 19.62 -22.39 38.48
CA GLU A 140 19.77 -23.24 37.27
C GLU A 140 19.08 -24.58 37.53
N GLY A 141 18.58 -25.22 36.47
CA GLY A 141 17.94 -26.50 36.57
C GLY A 141 17.34 -27.00 35.28
N VAL A 142 16.30 -27.79 35.38
CA VAL A 142 15.58 -28.37 34.27
C VAL A 142 14.16 -27.86 34.21
N ILE A 143 13.68 -27.49 33.06
CA ILE A 143 12.32 -27.03 32.84
C ILE A 143 11.42 -28.22 32.52
N CYS A 144 10.32 -28.34 33.25
CA CYS A 144 9.29 -29.34 33.02
C CYS A 144 8.55 -29.07 31.71
N SER A 145 8.50 -30.03 30.79
CA SER A 145 7.82 -29.92 29.51
C SER A 145 6.30 -29.71 29.60
N LYS A 146 5.68 -30.08 30.75
CA LYS A 146 4.21 -29.99 30.94
C LYS A 146 3.74 -28.72 31.61
N CYS A 147 4.47 -28.20 32.60
CA CYS A 147 4.02 -27.00 33.35
C CYS A 147 5.05 -25.88 33.38
N GLU A 148 6.11 -25.99 32.61
CA GLU A 148 7.20 -25.00 32.46
C GLU A 148 7.82 -24.51 33.79
N SER A 149 7.70 -25.30 34.86
CA SER A 149 8.36 -24.97 36.09
C SER A 149 9.83 -25.35 36.08
N LEU A 150 10.70 -24.46 36.58
CA LEU A 150 12.11 -24.72 36.79
C LEU A 150 12.29 -25.62 38.02
N GLN A 151 13.09 -26.63 37.90
CA GLN A 151 13.32 -27.65 38.94
C GLN A 151 14.79 -27.95 39.08
N ALA A 152 15.23 -28.31 40.28
CA ALA A 152 16.49 -29.02 40.47
C ALA A 152 16.38 -30.43 39.86
N THR A 153 17.48 -31.00 39.43
CA THR A 153 17.52 -32.31 38.80
C THR A 153 16.73 -33.39 39.55
N GLY A 154 15.76 -34.03 38.90
CA GLY A 154 14.92 -35.09 39.49
C GLY A 154 14.07 -35.81 38.42
N ALA A 155 13.69 -37.10 38.69
CA ALA A 155 12.95 -37.92 37.72
C ALA A 155 11.48 -37.52 37.52
N LYS A 156 10.89 -36.78 38.44
CA LYS A 156 9.48 -36.30 38.38
C LYS A 156 9.40 -34.83 38.70
N CYS A 157 8.47 -34.15 38.04
CA CYS A 157 8.18 -32.76 38.33
C CYS A 157 7.52 -32.63 39.73
N THR A 158 8.08 -31.78 40.59
CA THR A 158 7.57 -31.56 41.96
C THR A 158 6.28 -30.75 41.96
N VAL A 159 5.96 -30.04 40.86
CA VAL A 159 4.75 -29.19 40.72
C VAL A 159 3.57 -29.96 40.15
N CYS A 160 3.77 -30.68 39.02
CA CYS A 160 2.66 -31.33 38.32
C CYS A 160 2.73 -32.87 38.31
N GLY A 161 3.75 -33.46 38.93
CA GLY A 161 3.93 -34.91 39.05
C GLY A 161 4.30 -35.61 37.74
N ALA A 162 4.48 -34.93 36.64
CA ALA A 162 4.84 -35.51 35.36
C ALA A 162 6.22 -36.11 35.38
N THR A 163 6.36 -37.31 34.76
CA THR A 163 7.67 -37.92 34.48
C THR A 163 8.24 -37.25 33.25
N ASN A 164 9.37 -36.60 33.38
CA ASN A 164 9.95 -35.80 32.27
C ASN A 164 10.67 -36.75 31.28
N GLY A 165 10.01 -36.97 30.12
CA GLY A 165 10.64 -37.62 28.96
C GLY A 165 11.52 -36.63 28.19
N ASP A 166 11.03 -35.41 27.93
CA ASP A 166 11.81 -34.33 27.30
C ASP A 166 12.11 -33.24 28.31
N ARG A 167 13.36 -33.10 28.66
CA ARG A 167 13.87 -32.08 29.57
C ARG A 167 14.66 -31.06 28.78
N SER A 168 14.47 -29.81 29.14
CA SER A 168 15.28 -28.71 28.61
C SER A 168 16.02 -28.05 29.76
N ALA A 169 17.28 -27.75 29.56
CA ALA A 169 18.03 -26.93 30.49
C ALA A 169 17.35 -25.55 30.64
N GLY A 170 17.39 -24.98 31.83
CA GLY A 170 16.81 -23.67 32.07
C GLY A 170 17.41 -22.96 33.27
N ALA A 171 17.20 -21.68 33.32
CA ALA A 171 17.68 -20.85 34.42
C ALA A 171 16.68 -19.70 34.70
N MET A 172 16.70 -19.26 35.97
CA MET A 172 16.08 -17.99 36.35
C MET A 172 17.16 -16.91 36.33
N LEU A 173 17.04 -15.96 35.41
CA LEU A 173 17.92 -14.81 35.26
C LEU A 173 17.34 -13.58 35.97
N VAL A 174 18.17 -12.85 36.71
CA VAL A 174 17.83 -11.57 37.32
C VAL A 174 18.59 -10.47 36.59
N LEU A 175 17.89 -9.61 35.89
CA LEU A 175 18.48 -8.51 35.15
C LEU A 175 18.81 -7.32 36.03
N SER A 176 19.95 -6.72 35.84
CA SER A 176 20.38 -5.50 36.53
C SER A 176 19.47 -4.30 36.27
N ARG A 177 18.87 -4.24 35.07
CA ARG A 177 17.87 -3.21 34.65
C ARG A 177 16.72 -3.92 33.93
N ARG A 178 15.54 -3.26 33.92
CA ARG A 178 14.42 -3.72 33.09
C ARG A 178 14.86 -3.71 31.63
N GLY A 179 14.66 -4.84 30.95
CA GLY A 179 14.83 -4.96 29.50
C GLY A 179 13.51 -4.80 28.77
N GLY A 180 13.56 -4.50 27.49
CA GLY A 180 12.40 -4.51 26.59
C GLY A 180 11.91 -5.90 26.20
N PHE A 181 12.36 -6.95 26.92
CA PHE A 181 12.09 -8.34 26.62
C PHE A 181 10.62 -8.72 26.83
N LYS A 182 10.17 -9.70 26.04
CA LYS A 182 8.82 -10.28 26.10
C LYS A 182 8.91 -11.81 26.22
N GLU A 183 7.83 -12.42 26.68
CA GLU A 183 7.67 -13.86 26.65
C GLU A 183 7.71 -14.39 25.20
N GLY A 184 8.47 -15.45 24.98
CA GLY A 184 8.75 -16.01 23.66
C GLY A 184 9.98 -15.43 22.95
N ASP A 185 10.58 -14.34 23.45
CA ASP A 185 11.78 -13.76 22.85
C ASP A 185 12.94 -14.77 22.87
N ARG A 186 13.58 -14.95 21.71
CA ARG A 186 14.85 -15.65 21.63
C ARG A 186 15.96 -14.71 22.05
N VAL A 187 16.88 -15.25 22.86
CA VAL A 187 17.98 -14.49 23.43
C VAL A 187 19.30 -15.21 23.26
N ILE A 188 20.34 -14.42 23.17
CA ILE A 188 21.73 -14.87 23.26
C ILE A 188 22.23 -14.50 24.65
N ILE A 189 22.70 -15.46 25.37
CA ILE A 189 23.22 -15.35 26.74
C ILE A 189 24.73 -15.52 26.65
N ARG A 190 25.46 -14.42 26.80
CA ARG A 190 26.93 -14.43 26.87
C ARG A 190 27.32 -14.67 28.31
N THR A 191 27.94 -15.79 28.57
CA THR A 191 28.43 -16.15 29.91
C THR A 191 29.70 -15.37 30.24
N GLY A 192 30.04 -15.27 31.55
CA GLY A 192 31.27 -14.60 31.97
C GLY A 192 32.56 -15.22 31.46
N HIS A 193 32.50 -16.46 30.93
CA HIS A 193 33.62 -17.16 30.29
C HIS A 193 33.67 -16.93 28.77
N GLY A 194 32.81 -16.03 28.23
CA GLY A 194 32.81 -15.61 26.82
C GLY A 194 32.09 -16.54 25.86
N ALA A 195 31.48 -17.63 26.32
CA ALA A 195 30.65 -18.47 25.45
C ALA A 195 29.23 -17.88 25.28
N ASP A 196 28.76 -17.78 24.05
CA ASP A 196 27.38 -17.42 23.74
C ASP A 196 26.50 -18.68 23.76
N ARG A 197 25.31 -18.58 24.34
CA ARG A 197 24.29 -19.63 24.36
C ARG A 197 22.95 -19.10 23.92
N GLU A 198 22.22 -19.91 23.17
CA GLU A 198 20.86 -19.58 22.77
C GLU A 198 19.85 -19.99 23.82
N GLY A 199 18.86 -19.15 24.03
CA GLY A 199 17.75 -19.41 24.93
C GLY A 199 16.44 -18.76 24.46
N THR A 200 15.34 -19.17 25.10
CA THR A 200 14.02 -18.56 24.91
C THR A 200 13.47 -18.12 26.26
N LEU A 201 12.99 -16.89 26.34
CA LEU A 201 12.37 -16.34 27.53
C LEU A 201 10.94 -16.89 27.66
N LEU A 202 10.66 -17.71 28.69
CA LEU A 202 9.36 -18.34 28.87
C LEU A 202 8.39 -17.46 29.66
N ARG A 203 8.89 -16.85 30.75
CA ARG A 203 8.04 -16.07 31.66
C ARG A 203 8.84 -14.99 32.35
N GLY A 204 8.26 -13.79 32.42
CA GLY A 204 8.78 -12.64 33.13
C GLY A 204 8.08 -12.39 34.46
N GLU A 205 8.86 -12.14 35.53
CA GLU A 205 8.39 -11.82 36.85
C GLU A 205 9.01 -10.51 37.37
N GLY A 206 8.46 -9.98 38.46
CA GLY A 206 9.02 -8.78 39.10
C GLY A 206 9.04 -7.53 38.18
N GLY A 207 8.05 -7.41 37.29
CA GLY A 207 7.97 -6.28 36.35
C GLY A 207 9.05 -6.31 35.30
N GLY A 208 9.46 -7.48 34.81
CA GLY A 208 10.44 -7.66 33.76
C GLY A 208 11.89 -7.61 34.20
N ARG A 209 12.16 -7.89 35.48
CA ARG A 209 13.52 -8.05 36.00
C ARG A 209 13.96 -9.50 36.14
N ARG A 210 13.02 -10.42 36.42
CA ARG A 210 13.31 -11.86 36.56
C ARG A 210 12.74 -12.56 35.33
N TRP A 211 13.54 -13.42 34.70
CA TRP A 211 13.14 -14.15 33.52
C TRP A 211 13.49 -15.62 33.62
N LEU A 212 12.49 -16.48 33.46
CA LEU A 212 12.71 -17.90 33.23
C LEU A 212 13.11 -18.11 31.78
N VAL A 213 14.31 -18.64 31.60
CA VAL A 213 14.91 -18.90 30.28
C VAL A 213 15.02 -20.41 30.07
N LYS A 214 14.55 -20.87 28.91
CA LYS A 214 14.80 -22.20 28.38
C LYS A 214 16.06 -22.15 27.54
N LEU A 215 17.07 -22.94 27.87
CA LEU A 215 18.32 -23.00 27.15
C LEU A 215 18.27 -24.08 26.06
N ARG A 216 18.92 -23.84 24.95
CA ARG A 216 19.07 -24.81 23.86
C ARG A 216 20.11 -25.89 24.18
N GLU A 217 21.13 -25.51 24.90
CA GLU A 217 22.25 -26.37 25.30
C GLU A 217 22.42 -26.40 26.82
N GLU A 218 22.78 -27.55 27.37
CA GLU A 218 23.04 -27.70 28.79
C GLU A 218 24.41 -27.15 29.19
N GLY A 219 24.53 -26.66 30.42
CA GLY A 219 25.78 -26.25 31.05
C GLY A 219 25.63 -24.97 31.88
N PRO A 220 26.61 -24.70 32.76
CA PRO A 220 26.53 -23.57 33.68
C PRO A 220 26.56 -22.22 32.94
N LEU A 221 25.75 -21.29 33.39
CA LEU A 221 25.68 -19.94 32.79
C LEU A 221 26.64 -18.95 33.46
N GLY A 222 26.69 -18.93 34.79
CA GLY A 222 27.39 -17.88 35.52
C GLY A 222 26.85 -16.46 35.20
N PRO A 223 27.38 -15.43 35.83
CA PRO A 223 26.98 -14.05 35.52
C PRO A 223 27.49 -13.64 34.12
N GLY A 224 26.73 -12.80 33.46
CA GLY A 224 27.03 -12.37 32.10
C GLY A 224 26.10 -11.33 31.54
N THR A 225 25.87 -11.34 30.23
CA THR A 225 24.92 -10.48 29.56
C THR A 225 23.93 -11.29 28.74
N VAL A 226 22.66 -10.85 28.76
CA VAL A 226 21.59 -11.39 27.89
C VAL A 226 21.17 -10.30 26.92
N ARG A 227 21.05 -10.66 25.65
CA ARG A 227 20.61 -9.77 24.57
C ARG A 227 19.56 -10.46 23.70
N PRO A 228 18.69 -9.72 23.02
CA PRO A 228 17.80 -10.30 22.04
C PRO A 228 18.64 -11.02 20.96
N GLN A 229 18.13 -12.13 20.44
CA GLN A 229 18.69 -12.72 19.24
C GLN A 229 18.29 -11.84 18.06
N PRO A 230 19.24 -11.34 17.23
CA PRO A 230 18.90 -10.57 16.05
C PRO A 230 18.00 -11.39 15.13
N ILE A 231 16.91 -10.82 14.66
CA ILE A 231 15.99 -11.49 13.71
C ILE A 231 16.54 -11.26 12.30
N THR A 232 17.61 -11.96 11.93
CA THR A 232 18.30 -11.81 10.66
C THR A 232 17.79 -12.75 9.56
N ALA A 233 16.92 -13.70 9.89
CA ALA A 233 16.53 -14.77 8.97
C ALA A 233 15.96 -14.25 7.63
N VAL A 234 15.16 -13.17 7.63
CA VAL A 234 14.63 -12.57 6.40
C VAL A 234 15.74 -11.96 5.57
N VAL A 235 16.61 -11.18 6.22
CA VAL A 235 17.77 -10.54 5.56
C VAL A 235 18.74 -11.58 5.00
N GLU A 236 18.91 -12.69 5.69
CA GLU A 236 19.76 -13.82 5.21
C GLU A 236 19.18 -14.47 3.94
N VAL A 237 17.86 -14.56 3.81
CA VAL A 237 17.23 -15.01 2.56
C VAL A 237 17.47 -14.01 1.44
N GLN A 238 17.32 -12.72 1.70
CA GLN A 238 17.60 -11.64 0.73
C GLN A 238 19.07 -11.71 0.27
N GLN A 239 20.02 -11.78 1.21
CA GLN A 239 21.44 -11.92 0.92
C GLN A 239 21.75 -13.17 0.09
N ARG A 240 21.15 -14.31 0.44
CA ARG A 240 21.34 -15.57 -0.29
C ARG A 240 20.85 -15.43 -1.74
N THR A 241 19.68 -14.80 -1.95
CA THR A 241 19.13 -14.57 -3.28
C THR A 241 20.05 -13.65 -4.09
N LEU A 242 20.47 -12.51 -3.53
CA LEU A 242 21.35 -11.56 -4.19
C LEU A 242 22.73 -12.15 -4.51
N ASN A 243 23.27 -12.96 -3.60
CA ASN A 243 24.53 -13.68 -3.81
C ASN A 243 24.38 -14.87 -4.77
N GLY A 244 23.16 -15.28 -5.07
CA GLY A 244 22.88 -16.33 -6.06
C GLY A 244 23.29 -15.91 -7.48
N PHE A 245 23.20 -14.61 -7.82
CA PHE A 245 23.62 -14.11 -9.13
C PHE A 245 25.12 -14.39 -9.38
N PRO A 246 26.06 -13.88 -8.58
CA PRO A 246 27.48 -14.16 -8.81
C PRO A 246 27.87 -15.61 -8.56
N ASN A 247 27.06 -16.39 -7.83
CA ASN A 247 27.32 -17.80 -7.56
C ASN A 247 26.71 -18.75 -8.62
N GLY A 248 26.09 -18.21 -9.69
CA GLY A 248 25.53 -18.99 -10.79
C GLY A 248 24.29 -19.79 -10.42
N ASP A 249 23.44 -19.28 -9.51
CA ASP A 249 22.17 -19.93 -9.15
C ASP A 249 21.17 -19.84 -10.30
N ILE A 250 21.09 -20.89 -11.12
CA ILE A 250 20.19 -20.99 -12.29
C ILE A 250 18.72 -20.77 -11.92
N SER A 251 18.32 -20.98 -10.68
CA SER A 251 16.96 -20.68 -10.24
C SER A 251 16.58 -19.20 -10.39
N LEU A 252 17.57 -18.32 -10.54
CA LEU A 252 17.41 -16.86 -10.74
C LEU A 252 17.45 -16.43 -12.20
N ARG A 253 17.58 -17.34 -13.18
CA ARG A 253 17.74 -17.01 -14.60
C ARG A 253 16.69 -16.05 -15.16
N ARG A 254 15.41 -16.26 -14.79
CA ARG A 254 14.32 -15.38 -15.26
C ARG A 254 14.36 -14.01 -14.58
N VAL A 255 14.77 -13.99 -13.34
CA VAL A 255 14.96 -12.72 -12.61
C VAL A 255 16.14 -11.95 -13.18
N ALA A 256 17.25 -12.63 -13.50
CA ALA A 256 18.39 -12.04 -14.18
C ALA A 256 17.98 -11.40 -15.53
N ALA A 257 17.28 -12.16 -16.37
CA ALA A 257 16.78 -11.64 -17.65
C ALA A 257 15.87 -10.41 -17.50
N LEU A 258 14.98 -10.41 -16.49
CA LEU A 258 14.14 -9.26 -16.19
C LEU A 258 14.97 -8.02 -15.78
N LEU A 259 16.03 -8.21 -14.98
CA LEU A 259 16.84 -7.09 -14.48
C LEU A 259 17.78 -6.52 -15.54
N ILE A 260 18.29 -7.36 -16.47
CA ILE A 260 19.21 -6.94 -17.52
C ILE A 260 18.47 -6.17 -18.61
N ALA A 261 17.34 -6.71 -19.08
CA ALA A 261 16.58 -6.16 -20.20
C ALA A 261 15.10 -6.04 -19.85
N PRO A 262 14.73 -5.13 -18.92
CA PRO A 262 13.34 -4.97 -18.49
C PRO A 262 12.42 -4.47 -19.61
N ASP A 263 12.93 -3.74 -20.59
CA ASP A 263 12.24 -3.23 -21.77
C ASP A 263 11.94 -4.31 -22.83
N GLU A 264 12.63 -5.44 -22.74
CA GLU A 264 12.43 -6.62 -23.59
C GLU A 264 11.46 -7.66 -22.99
N VAL A 265 10.82 -7.35 -21.86
CA VAL A 265 9.83 -8.25 -21.26
C VAL A 265 8.68 -8.50 -22.23
N LEU A 266 8.37 -9.78 -22.47
CA LEU A 266 7.30 -10.14 -23.39
C LEU A 266 5.97 -9.50 -22.99
N PRO A 267 5.25 -8.89 -23.94
CA PRO A 267 3.90 -8.39 -23.70
C PRO A 267 2.96 -9.54 -23.34
N PRO A 268 1.88 -9.27 -22.60
CA PRO A 268 0.82 -10.26 -22.40
C PRO A 268 0.22 -10.71 -23.72
N GLY A 269 -0.16 -11.98 -23.83
CA GLY A 269 -0.86 -12.50 -25.02
C GLY A 269 -2.24 -11.87 -25.22
N THR A 270 -2.78 -12.02 -26.43
CA THR A 270 -4.03 -11.37 -26.89
C THR A 270 -5.30 -12.21 -26.64
N GLY A 271 -5.25 -13.20 -25.77
CA GLY A 271 -6.39 -14.10 -25.50
C GLY A 271 -7.65 -13.37 -25.04
N ASP A 272 -8.81 -13.87 -25.47
CA ASP A 272 -10.11 -13.36 -25.06
C ASP A 272 -10.39 -13.61 -23.56
N LEU A 273 -11.12 -12.68 -22.95
CA LEU A 273 -11.60 -12.78 -21.59
C LEU A 273 -13.14 -12.78 -21.58
N GLN A 274 -13.72 -13.81 -21.01
CA GLN A 274 -15.11 -13.81 -20.60
C GLN A 274 -15.16 -13.72 -19.07
N PRO A 275 -15.41 -12.54 -18.50
CA PRO A 275 -15.35 -12.36 -17.07
C PRO A 275 -16.50 -13.11 -16.38
N PHE A 276 -16.21 -13.75 -15.25
CA PHE A 276 -17.24 -14.30 -14.36
C PHE A 276 -18.00 -13.19 -13.61
N ASP A 277 -17.34 -12.07 -13.33
CA ASP A 277 -17.99 -10.87 -12.80
C ASP A 277 -18.25 -9.87 -13.93
N GLU A 278 -19.50 -9.86 -14.44
CA GLU A 278 -19.94 -8.96 -15.53
C GLU A 278 -19.89 -7.48 -15.16
N ARG A 279 -19.70 -7.15 -13.87
CA ARG A 279 -19.63 -5.75 -13.39
C ARG A 279 -18.24 -5.14 -13.55
N LEU A 280 -17.26 -5.93 -13.99
CA LEU A 280 -15.91 -5.39 -14.22
C LEU A 280 -15.93 -4.31 -15.29
N ASN A 281 -15.37 -3.16 -14.96
CA ASN A 281 -15.19 -2.07 -15.92
C ASN A 281 -14.08 -2.41 -16.95
N PRO A 282 -13.96 -1.64 -18.04
CA PRO A 282 -13.00 -1.93 -19.10
C PRO A 282 -11.54 -2.02 -18.63
N SER A 283 -11.08 -1.17 -17.70
CA SER A 283 -9.71 -1.20 -17.20
C SER A 283 -9.45 -2.42 -16.31
N GLN A 284 -10.42 -2.84 -15.51
CA GLN A 284 -10.37 -4.08 -14.73
C GLN A 284 -10.33 -5.31 -15.64
N GLN A 285 -11.19 -5.35 -16.68
CA GLN A 285 -11.16 -6.42 -17.68
C GLN A 285 -9.82 -6.48 -18.42
N GLN A 286 -9.23 -5.33 -18.76
CA GLN A 286 -7.91 -5.28 -19.37
C GLN A 286 -6.84 -5.85 -18.43
N ALA A 287 -6.85 -5.45 -17.14
CA ALA A 287 -5.90 -5.95 -16.15
C ALA A 287 -5.99 -7.47 -16.01
N VAL A 288 -7.21 -8.02 -15.92
CA VAL A 288 -7.43 -9.48 -15.85
C VAL A 288 -6.97 -10.16 -17.14
N ARG A 289 -7.38 -9.64 -18.30
CA ARG A 289 -7.00 -10.22 -19.60
C ARG A 289 -5.48 -10.29 -19.76
N SER A 290 -4.78 -9.21 -19.48
CA SER A 290 -3.32 -9.16 -19.53
C SER A 290 -2.70 -10.15 -18.55
N ALA A 291 -3.16 -10.15 -17.29
CA ALA A 291 -2.62 -11.02 -16.26
C ALA A 291 -2.73 -12.51 -16.64
N VAL A 292 -3.89 -12.98 -17.06
CA VAL A 292 -4.11 -14.41 -17.35
C VAL A 292 -3.43 -14.90 -18.63
N ASN A 293 -2.88 -13.99 -19.43
CA ASN A 293 -2.17 -14.30 -20.68
C ASN A 293 -0.66 -14.02 -20.58
N LEU A 294 -0.08 -13.97 -19.39
CA LEU A 294 1.36 -13.81 -19.19
C LEU A 294 2.13 -15.05 -19.60
N PHE A 295 3.26 -14.83 -20.24
CA PHE A 295 4.26 -15.86 -20.56
C PHE A 295 5.21 -16.10 -19.37
N PRO A 296 5.88 -17.25 -19.29
CA PRO A 296 6.98 -17.44 -18.36
C PRO A 296 8.09 -16.40 -18.60
N GLY A 297 8.55 -15.78 -17.50
CA GLY A 297 9.50 -14.66 -17.54
C GLY A 297 8.85 -13.31 -17.81
N SER A 298 7.51 -13.24 -18.02
CA SER A 298 6.79 -11.99 -18.14
C SER A 298 6.24 -11.48 -16.82
N MET A 299 6.17 -10.15 -16.73
CA MET A 299 5.60 -9.42 -15.61
C MET A 299 4.50 -8.49 -16.08
N GLN A 300 3.42 -8.44 -15.31
CA GLN A 300 2.35 -7.44 -15.45
C GLN A 300 2.28 -6.59 -14.20
N LEU A 301 2.31 -5.28 -14.36
CA LEU A 301 2.06 -4.34 -13.29
C LEU A 301 0.65 -3.76 -13.42
N VAL A 302 -0.09 -3.76 -12.32
CA VAL A 302 -1.42 -3.15 -12.24
C VAL A 302 -1.37 -2.03 -11.20
N GLN A 303 -1.38 -0.79 -11.66
CA GLN A 303 -1.59 0.35 -10.79
C GLN A 303 -3.07 0.44 -10.44
N GLY A 304 -3.39 0.33 -9.17
CA GLY A 304 -4.74 0.47 -8.69
C GLY A 304 -4.88 1.63 -7.71
N PRO A 305 -5.27 2.83 -8.17
CA PRO A 305 -5.62 3.94 -7.31
C PRO A 305 -6.64 3.57 -6.23
N PRO A 306 -6.83 4.42 -5.20
CA PRO A 306 -7.79 4.15 -4.15
C PRO A 306 -9.21 3.94 -4.68
N GLY A 307 -9.85 2.83 -4.26
CA GLY A 307 -11.24 2.54 -4.61
C GLY A 307 -11.50 2.03 -6.01
N THR A 308 -10.47 1.65 -6.78
CA THR A 308 -10.60 1.15 -8.16
C THR A 308 -10.84 -0.35 -8.28
N GLY A 309 -10.90 -1.08 -7.16
CA GLY A 309 -11.21 -2.51 -7.18
C GLY A 309 -10.02 -3.43 -7.48
N LYS A 310 -8.80 -3.09 -7.05
CA LYS A 310 -7.61 -3.98 -7.12
C LYS A 310 -7.94 -5.42 -6.75
N THR A 311 -8.49 -5.63 -5.57
CA THR A 311 -8.80 -6.98 -5.08
C THR A 311 -9.87 -7.68 -5.93
N THR A 312 -10.82 -6.96 -6.52
CA THR A 312 -11.81 -7.51 -7.45
C THR A 312 -11.13 -8.06 -8.70
N SER A 313 -10.19 -7.31 -9.29
CA SER A 313 -9.41 -7.78 -10.44
C SER A 313 -8.53 -8.99 -10.10
N ILE A 314 -7.91 -9.01 -8.90
CA ILE A 314 -7.14 -10.16 -8.42
C ILE A 314 -8.03 -11.40 -8.30
N VAL A 315 -9.20 -11.29 -7.65
CA VAL A 315 -10.15 -12.40 -7.48
C VAL A 315 -10.58 -12.95 -8.82
N GLU A 316 -10.92 -12.09 -9.77
CA GLU A 316 -11.29 -12.53 -11.12
C GLU A 316 -10.11 -13.19 -11.84
N THR A 317 -8.89 -12.67 -11.70
CA THR A 317 -7.68 -13.30 -12.27
C THR A 317 -7.52 -14.73 -11.74
N VAL A 318 -7.63 -14.93 -10.42
CA VAL A 318 -7.54 -16.27 -9.82
C VAL A 318 -8.62 -17.19 -10.36
N ARG A 319 -9.87 -16.73 -10.46
CA ARG A 319 -10.98 -17.52 -11.02
C ARG A 319 -10.71 -17.95 -12.45
N GLN A 320 -10.23 -17.04 -13.27
CA GLN A 320 -9.90 -17.28 -14.67
C GLN A 320 -8.75 -18.29 -14.82
N LEU A 321 -7.70 -18.16 -14.00
CA LEU A 321 -6.56 -19.08 -14.02
C LEU A 321 -6.97 -20.49 -13.63
N VAL A 322 -7.74 -20.66 -12.55
CA VAL A 322 -8.21 -21.99 -12.10
C VAL A 322 -9.21 -22.61 -13.08
N ALA A 323 -10.05 -21.79 -13.71
CA ALA A 323 -10.97 -22.28 -14.73
C ALA A 323 -10.28 -22.78 -16.00
N ARG A 324 -9.14 -22.14 -16.38
CA ARG A 324 -8.32 -22.53 -17.52
C ARG A 324 -7.47 -23.76 -17.23
N ASP A 325 -6.92 -23.83 -16.02
CA ASP A 325 -6.09 -24.95 -15.56
C ASP A 325 -6.44 -25.31 -14.11
N PRO A 326 -7.23 -26.39 -13.91
CA PRO A 326 -7.58 -26.89 -12.57
C PRO A 326 -6.38 -27.42 -11.76
N SER A 327 -5.19 -27.51 -12.34
CA SER A 327 -3.96 -27.91 -11.68
C SER A 327 -3.07 -26.73 -11.31
N VAL A 328 -3.43 -25.51 -11.72
CA VAL A 328 -2.64 -24.29 -11.50
C VAL A 328 -2.35 -24.05 -10.02
N ARG A 329 -1.12 -23.65 -9.73
CA ARG A 329 -0.65 -23.29 -8.39
C ARG A 329 -0.30 -21.81 -8.35
N ILE A 330 -1.01 -21.07 -7.53
CA ILE A 330 -0.90 -19.62 -7.42
C ILE A 330 -0.35 -19.27 -6.03
N LEU A 331 0.76 -18.55 -5.99
CA LEU A 331 1.22 -17.90 -4.77
C LEU A 331 0.59 -16.50 -4.70
N MET A 332 -0.21 -16.26 -3.68
CA MET A 332 -0.78 -14.95 -3.41
C MET A 332 -0.20 -14.37 -2.12
N THR A 333 0.53 -13.27 -2.23
CA THR A 333 1.27 -12.68 -1.14
C THR A 333 1.05 -11.17 -1.04
N SER A 334 1.30 -10.61 0.14
CA SER A 334 1.28 -9.18 0.41
C SER A 334 2.20 -8.86 1.58
N HIS A 335 2.54 -7.59 1.76
CA HIS A 335 3.36 -7.14 2.88
C HIS A 335 2.68 -7.39 4.25
N ALA A 336 1.37 -7.14 4.38
CA ALA A 336 0.64 -7.20 5.65
C ALA A 336 -0.34 -8.37 5.73
N ASN A 337 -0.50 -8.96 6.93
CA ASN A 337 -1.48 -10.01 7.17
C ASN A 337 -2.91 -9.58 6.85
N THR A 338 -3.30 -8.34 7.16
CA THR A 338 -4.63 -7.80 6.87
C THR A 338 -4.96 -7.77 5.39
N ALA A 339 -3.98 -7.48 4.52
CA ALA A 339 -4.17 -7.53 3.07
C ALA A 339 -4.36 -8.98 2.58
N VAL A 340 -3.58 -9.92 3.13
CA VAL A 340 -3.74 -11.37 2.85
C VAL A 340 -5.10 -11.87 3.34
N ASP A 341 -5.55 -11.44 4.55
CA ASP A 341 -6.86 -11.79 5.11
C ASP A 341 -7.99 -11.34 4.19
N ASN A 342 -7.94 -10.09 3.73
CA ASN A 342 -8.95 -9.51 2.83
C ASN A 342 -9.04 -10.25 1.49
N ALA A 343 -7.91 -10.64 0.93
CA ALA A 343 -7.84 -11.40 -0.30
C ALA A 343 -8.41 -12.83 -0.12
N GLN A 344 -8.02 -13.51 0.95
CA GLN A 344 -8.51 -14.83 1.30
C GLN A 344 -10.02 -14.81 1.54
N GLU A 345 -10.55 -13.81 2.25
CA GLU A 345 -11.98 -13.67 2.52
C GLU A 345 -12.81 -13.58 1.25
N ARG A 346 -12.36 -12.80 0.27
CA ARG A 346 -13.07 -12.63 -1.00
C ARG A 346 -13.06 -13.89 -1.86
N LEU A 347 -12.03 -14.71 -1.74
CA LEU A 347 -11.92 -15.99 -2.46
C LEU A 347 -12.67 -17.14 -1.76
N GLN A 348 -12.95 -17.05 -0.45
CA GLN A 348 -13.67 -18.09 0.31
C GLN A 348 -15.09 -18.38 -0.19
N GLY A 349 -15.73 -17.43 -0.88
CA GLY A 349 -17.05 -17.64 -1.50
C GLY A 349 -17.06 -18.51 -2.76
N LEU A 350 -15.90 -19.06 -3.16
CA LEU A 350 -15.74 -19.88 -4.35
C LEU A 350 -15.49 -21.35 -3.94
N ASP A 351 -16.54 -22.14 -3.88
CA ASP A 351 -16.56 -23.52 -3.32
C ASP A 351 -15.58 -24.50 -3.98
N SER A 352 -15.07 -24.19 -5.17
CA SER A 352 -14.13 -25.06 -5.92
C SER A 352 -12.65 -24.80 -5.61
N LEU A 353 -12.31 -23.75 -4.86
CA LEU A 353 -10.92 -23.37 -4.61
C LEU A 353 -10.33 -24.11 -3.41
N ARG A 354 -9.24 -24.83 -3.65
CA ARG A 354 -8.37 -25.37 -2.59
C ARG A 354 -7.37 -24.30 -2.17
N MET A 355 -7.50 -23.81 -0.94
CA MET A 355 -6.71 -22.70 -0.42
C MET A 355 -6.03 -23.09 0.88
N VAL A 356 -4.77 -22.72 1.04
CA VAL A 356 -4.00 -22.88 2.27
C VAL A 356 -3.22 -21.60 2.57
N ARG A 357 -2.78 -21.44 3.82
CA ARG A 357 -2.02 -20.29 4.27
C ARG A 357 -0.77 -20.70 5.04
N ILE A 358 0.37 -20.14 4.69
CA ILE A 358 1.63 -20.27 5.40
C ILE A 358 1.79 -19.05 6.31
N ALA A 359 1.53 -19.21 7.61
CA ALA A 359 1.53 -18.10 8.56
C ALA A 359 1.72 -18.57 10.01
N GLU A 360 2.01 -17.62 10.90
CA GLU A 360 1.98 -17.83 12.36
C GLU A 360 0.53 -17.64 12.85
N PRO A 361 -0.05 -18.62 13.57
CA PRO A 361 -1.47 -18.59 13.94
C PRO A 361 -1.90 -17.37 14.77
N GLU A 362 -0.98 -16.81 15.55
CA GLU A 362 -1.23 -15.65 16.42
C GLU A 362 -1.40 -14.34 15.62
N LYS A 363 -0.83 -14.29 14.42
CA LYS A 363 -0.83 -13.09 13.55
C LYS A 363 -1.96 -13.09 12.50
N VAL A 364 -2.82 -14.12 12.50
CA VAL A 364 -3.88 -14.33 11.51
C VAL A 364 -5.24 -14.19 12.17
N ASP A 365 -6.20 -13.58 11.47
CA ASP A 365 -7.59 -13.53 11.94
C ASP A 365 -8.07 -14.96 12.33
N PRO A 366 -8.65 -15.15 13.52
CA PRO A 366 -9.11 -16.45 14.00
C PRO A 366 -9.93 -17.25 12.98
N LYS A 367 -10.72 -16.59 12.13
CA LYS A 367 -11.56 -17.23 11.10
C LYS A 367 -10.76 -17.99 10.03
N PHE A 368 -9.47 -17.64 9.81
CA PHE A 368 -8.61 -18.27 8.81
C PHE A 368 -7.63 -19.28 9.38
N ARG A 369 -7.56 -19.46 10.70
CA ARG A 369 -6.57 -20.35 11.33
C ARG A 369 -6.65 -21.80 10.86
N ALA A 370 -7.84 -22.28 10.48
CA ALA A 370 -8.03 -23.62 9.97
C ALA A 370 -7.33 -23.88 8.62
N SER A 371 -7.02 -22.84 7.85
CA SER A 371 -6.29 -22.92 6.58
C SER A 371 -4.77 -22.90 6.74
N ILE A 372 -4.24 -22.67 7.95
CA ILE A 372 -2.82 -22.56 8.19
C ILE A 372 -2.15 -23.93 8.08
N VAL A 373 -1.02 -23.94 7.37
CA VAL A 373 -0.17 -25.09 7.13
C VAL A 373 1.30 -24.70 7.20
N GLU A 374 2.18 -25.67 7.44
CA GLU A 374 3.61 -25.48 7.21
C GLU A 374 3.95 -25.65 5.71
N ALA A 375 5.10 -25.13 5.28
CA ALA A 375 5.46 -25.09 3.85
C ALA A 375 5.70 -26.49 3.24
N ASP A 376 6.06 -27.49 4.03
CA ASP A 376 6.27 -28.86 3.63
C ASP A 376 5.00 -29.73 3.69
N ASP A 377 3.87 -29.17 4.15
CA ASP A 377 2.58 -29.86 4.19
C ASP A 377 2.15 -30.24 2.77
N PRO A 378 1.77 -31.50 2.53
CA PRO A 378 1.30 -31.95 1.20
C PRO A 378 0.13 -31.13 0.63
N ARG A 379 -0.68 -30.48 1.48
CA ARG A 379 -1.75 -29.59 1.05
C ARG A 379 -1.24 -28.38 0.26
N VAL A 380 -0.01 -27.92 0.49
CA VAL A 380 0.61 -26.81 -0.27
C VAL A 380 0.77 -27.18 -1.74
N ARG A 381 1.19 -28.41 -2.03
CA ARG A 381 1.36 -28.91 -3.42
C ARG A 381 0.05 -29.13 -4.13
N ASN A 382 -1.05 -29.37 -3.40
CA ASN A 382 -2.37 -29.64 -3.93
C ASN A 382 -3.31 -28.43 -3.93
N ALA A 383 -2.87 -27.29 -3.38
CA ALA A 383 -3.65 -26.07 -3.33
C ALA A 383 -3.63 -25.34 -4.67
N HIS A 384 -4.77 -24.74 -5.05
CA HIS A 384 -4.83 -23.77 -6.14
C HIS A 384 -4.21 -22.44 -5.72
N VAL A 385 -4.44 -22.01 -4.46
CA VAL A 385 -3.91 -20.75 -3.94
C VAL A 385 -3.23 -21.00 -2.60
N VAL A 386 -1.98 -20.57 -2.52
CA VAL A 386 -1.21 -20.53 -1.28
C VAL A 386 -1.05 -19.08 -0.86
N PHE A 387 -1.47 -18.76 0.36
CA PHE A 387 -1.38 -17.43 0.94
C PHE A 387 -0.24 -17.31 1.93
N GLY A 388 0.31 -16.12 2.05
CA GLY A 388 1.27 -15.77 3.10
C GLY A 388 1.78 -14.34 2.95
N THR A 389 2.41 -13.81 3.99
CA THR A 389 3.11 -12.53 3.87
C THR A 389 4.46 -12.72 3.17
N VAL A 390 4.94 -11.68 2.50
CA VAL A 390 6.23 -11.63 1.80
C VAL A 390 7.34 -12.30 2.62
N ASN A 391 7.55 -11.85 3.86
CA ASN A 391 8.61 -12.36 4.72
C ASN A 391 8.39 -13.83 5.12
N ARG A 392 7.15 -14.23 5.40
CA ARG A 392 6.88 -15.62 5.79
C ARG A 392 7.07 -16.59 4.63
N ILE A 393 6.64 -16.21 3.44
CA ILE A 393 6.84 -17.00 2.21
C ILE A 393 8.32 -17.10 1.87
N ALA A 394 9.07 -16.00 1.91
CA ALA A 394 10.50 -16.00 1.64
C ALA A 394 11.28 -16.94 2.58
N LEU A 395 10.89 -17.01 3.86
CA LEU A 395 11.48 -17.91 4.84
C LEU A 395 11.09 -19.37 4.64
N ALA A 396 9.84 -19.63 4.23
CA ALA A 396 9.26 -20.96 4.21
C ALA A 396 9.50 -21.71 2.90
N CYS A 397 9.39 -21.01 1.74
CA CYS A 397 9.50 -21.61 0.41
C CYS A 397 10.93 -21.55 -0.10
N LYS A 398 11.57 -22.71 -0.24
CA LYS A 398 12.99 -22.83 -0.61
C LYS A 398 13.20 -23.25 -2.07
N GLU A 399 12.26 -24.00 -2.64
CA GLU A 399 12.34 -24.51 -4.01
C GLU A 399 11.99 -23.42 -5.01
N ALA A 400 12.72 -23.32 -6.11
CA ALA A 400 12.38 -22.42 -7.21
C ALA A 400 11.17 -22.94 -7.98
N GLU A 401 10.40 -22.02 -8.58
CA GLU A 401 9.26 -22.36 -9.42
C GLU A 401 8.26 -23.36 -8.78
N MET A 402 8.07 -23.26 -7.45
CA MET A 402 7.05 -24.04 -6.73
C MET A 402 5.64 -23.75 -7.21
N PHE A 403 5.42 -22.58 -7.80
CA PHE A 403 4.14 -22.07 -8.24
C PHE A 403 4.20 -21.72 -9.73
N ASP A 404 3.05 -21.69 -10.37
CA ASP A 404 2.92 -21.26 -11.77
C ASP A 404 2.77 -19.74 -11.90
N TRP A 405 2.25 -19.12 -10.83
CA TRP A 405 1.97 -17.68 -10.73
C TRP A 405 2.35 -17.11 -9.39
N LEU A 406 2.94 -15.93 -9.41
CA LEU A 406 3.06 -15.05 -8.27
C LEU A 406 2.10 -13.88 -8.44
N ILE A 407 1.22 -13.68 -7.47
CA ILE A 407 0.38 -12.48 -7.34
C ILE A 407 0.83 -11.75 -6.07
N LEU A 408 1.41 -10.56 -6.24
CA LEU A 408 1.85 -9.70 -5.13
C LEU A 408 0.91 -8.50 -5.03
N ASP A 409 0.06 -8.48 -4.00
CA ASP A 409 -0.82 -7.35 -3.69
C ASP A 409 -0.11 -6.34 -2.78
N GLU A 410 -0.48 -5.05 -2.88
CA GLU A 410 0.19 -3.92 -2.23
C GLU A 410 1.71 -3.89 -2.50
N ALA A 411 2.09 -4.17 -3.76
CA ALA A 411 3.48 -4.33 -4.18
C ALA A 411 4.32 -3.05 -4.02
N ASN A 412 3.67 -1.87 -3.96
CA ASN A 412 4.32 -0.59 -3.64
C ASN A 412 4.94 -0.53 -2.24
N LYS A 413 4.66 -1.48 -1.37
CA LYS A 413 5.21 -1.57 0.00
C LYS A 413 6.35 -2.55 0.15
N VAL A 414 6.73 -3.23 -0.92
CA VAL A 414 7.75 -4.28 -0.89
C VAL A 414 9.01 -3.79 -1.59
N ARG A 415 10.12 -3.77 -0.85
CA ARG A 415 11.42 -3.31 -1.36
C ARG A 415 11.96 -4.23 -2.44
N PHE A 416 12.94 -3.73 -3.20
CA PHE A 416 13.67 -4.50 -4.18
C PHE A 416 14.22 -5.81 -3.60
N THR A 417 14.94 -5.75 -2.48
CA THR A 417 15.57 -6.91 -1.85
C THR A 417 14.58 -7.93 -1.31
N GLU A 418 13.37 -7.51 -0.91
CA GLU A 418 12.31 -8.37 -0.41
C GLU A 418 11.53 -9.06 -1.54
N THR A 419 11.49 -8.45 -2.74
CA THR A 419 10.74 -8.99 -3.88
C THR A 419 11.53 -10.10 -4.60
N LEU A 420 12.85 -9.98 -4.74
CA LEU A 420 13.65 -10.95 -5.49
C LEU A 420 13.49 -12.40 -5.01
N PRO A 421 13.47 -12.72 -3.70
CA PRO A 421 13.21 -14.08 -3.23
C PRO A 421 11.87 -14.66 -3.67
N LEU A 422 10.87 -13.80 -3.89
CA LEU A 422 9.53 -14.23 -4.32
C LEU A 422 9.47 -14.49 -5.81
N LEU A 423 10.13 -13.66 -6.63
CA LEU A 423 10.12 -13.79 -8.09
C LEU A 423 10.65 -15.16 -8.55
N ARG A 424 11.64 -15.73 -7.85
CA ARG A 424 12.17 -17.05 -8.18
C ARG A 424 11.18 -18.20 -7.93
N LEU A 425 10.11 -17.97 -7.15
CA LEU A 425 9.14 -18.99 -6.78
C LEU A 425 8.12 -19.30 -7.88
N ALA A 426 7.98 -18.42 -8.88
CA ALA A 426 7.07 -18.61 -9.99
C ALA A 426 7.63 -18.01 -11.29
N PRO A 427 7.32 -18.57 -12.46
CA PRO A 427 7.78 -18.02 -13.72
C PRO A 427 6.94 -16.86 -14.25
N ARG A 428 5.75 -16.58 -13.72
CA ARG A 428 4.85 -15.50 -14.15
C ARG A 428 4.53 -14.59 -12.97
N TRP A 429 4.56 -13.27 -13.19
CA TRP A 429 4.47 -12.31 -12.11
C TRP A 429 3.39 -11.25 -12.37
N LEU A 430 2.37 -11.24 -11.53
CA LEU A 430 1.38 -10.17 -11.43
C LEU A 430 1.64 -9.37 -10.16
N LEU A 431 2.08 -8.13 -10.30
CA LEU A 431 2.28 -7.21 -9.21
C LEU A 431 1.17 -6.15 -9.24
N VAL A 432 0.41 -6.05 -8.16
CA VAL A 432 -0.69 -5.10 -8.00
C VAL A 432 -0.32 -4.13 -6.89
N GLY A 433 -0.34 -2.84 -7.17
CA GLY A 433 0.07 -1.83 -6.19
C GLY A 433 -0.29 -0.43 -6.64
N ASP A 434 0.25 0.56 -5.94
CA ASP A 434 0.07 1.95 -6.30
C ASP A 434 1.25 2.81 -5.80
N HIS A 435 2.20 3.10 -6.69
CA HIS A 435 3.38 3.88 -6.34
C HIS A 435 3.09 5.36 -5.99
N ARG A 436 1.85 5.83 -6.21
CA ARG A 436 1.37 7.15 -5.76
C ARG A 436 0.78 7.10 -4.34
N GLN A 437 0.74 5.92 -3.69
CA GLN A 437 0.47 5.74 -2.27
C GLN A 437 1.76 5.57 -1.47
N LEU A 438 1.68 5.13 -0.20
CA LEU A 438 2.86 5.05 0.65
C LEU A 438 3.90 4.07 0.10
N PRO A 439 5.17 4.48 0.06
CA PRO A 439 6.29 3.60 -0.28
C PRO A 439 6.57 2.60 0.87
N PRO A 440 7.54 1.70 0.71
CA PRO A 440 7.99 0.85 1.81
C PRO A 440 8.32 1.66 3.07
N VAL A 441 8.01 1.09 4.22
CA VAL A 441 8.30 1.75 5.51
C VAL A 441 9.81 1.73 5.74
N LEU A 442 10.38 2.91 5.98
CA LEU A 442 11.77 3.04 6.42
C LEU A 442 11.84 2.78 7.92
N ASP A 443 12.32 1.61 8.30
CA ASP A 443 12.74 1.36 9.66
C ASP A 443 14.09 2.05 9.98
N GLU A 444 14.54 1.95 11.23
CA GLU A 444 15.79 2.61 11.64
C GLU A 444 17.01 2.06 10.88
N SER A 445 17.02 0.77 10.55
CA SER A 445 18.12 0.12 9.81
C SER A 445 18.21 0.68 8.38
N ALA A 446 17.07 0.76 7.70
CA ALA A 446 16.98 1.32 6.36
C ALA A 446 17.29 2.83 6.36
N ALA A 447 16.77 3.58 7.34
CA ALA A 447 17.02 5.01 7.44
C ALA A 447 18.52 5.35 7.67
N ALA A 448 19.28 4.44 8.29
CA ALA A 448 20.70 4.60 8.54
C ALA A 448 21.58 4.13 7.39
N PHE A 449 21.02 3.54 6.34
CA PHE A 449 21.80 3.10 5.17
C PHE A 449 22.40 4.32 4.45
N PRO A 450 23.72 4.37 4.26
CA PRO A 450 24.37 5.49 3.60
C PRO A 450 24.03 5.46 2.10
N VAL A 451 23.50 6.57 1.61
CA VAL A 451 23.18 6.73 0.18
C VAL A 451 24.06 7.77 -0.49
N ASP A 452 24.54 8.77 0.26
CA ASP A 452 25.28 9.91 -0.25
C ASP A 452 24.72 10.34 -1.61
N ASP A 453 25.53 10.40 -2.67
CA ASP A 453 25.07 10.69 -4.03
C ASP A 453 24.84 9.41 -4.87
N ASP A 454 24.77 8.24 -4.23
CA ASP A 454 24.57 6.95 -4.92
C ASP A 454 23.08 6.72 -5.20
N GLU A 455 22.70 6.88 -6.47
CA GLU A 455 21.33 6.76 -6.95
C GLU A 455 20.75 5.33 -6.74
N ALA A 456 21.53 4.28 -7.05
CA ALA A 456 21.11 2.91 -6.89
C ALA A 456 20.86 2.55 -5.41
N ARG A 457 21.69 3.05 -4.50
CA ARG A 457 21.50 2.88 -3.05
C ARG A 457 20.25 3.60 -2.56
N SER A 458 19.99 4.81 -3.06
CA SER A 458 18.77 5.56 -2.76
C SER A 458 17.54 4.80 -3.24
N MET A 459 17.56 4.30 -4.48
CA MET A 459 16.48 3.50 -5.06
C MET A 459 16.18 2.23 -4.24
N VAL A 460 17.19 1.47 -3.87
CA VAL A 460 17.04 0.22 -3.08
C VAL A 460 16.49 0.50 -1.68
N ARG A 461 16.87 1.63 -1.08
CA ARG A 461 16.38 2.04 0.24
C ARG A 461 14.94 2.55 0.21
N ASP A 462 14.62 3.45 -0.74
CA ASP A 462 13.44 4.31 -0.67
C ASP A 462 12.32 3.86 -1.60
N ALA A 463 12.63 3.18 -2.72
CA ALA A 463 11.66 2.77 -3.70
C ALA A 463 11.23 1.31 -3.53
N SER A 464 10.00 1.01 -3.94
CA SER A 464 9.52 -0.37 -4.08
C SER A 464 10.00 -0.98 -5.40
N PHE A 465 10.07 -2.31 -5.45
CA PHE A 465 10.32 -3.01 -6.72
C PHE A 465 9.25 -2.66 -7.77
N PHE A 466 7.99 -2.50 -7.35
CA PHE A 466 6.89 -2.08 -8.20
C PHE A 466 7.14 -0.72 -8.87
N GLU A 467 7.60 0.27 -8.10
CA GLU A 467 7.90 1.62 -8.59
C GLU A 467 9.07 1.60 -9.58
N LEU A 468 10.15 0.89 -9.26
CA LEU A 468 11.30 0.72 -10.14
C LEU A 468 10.91 0.06 -11.47
N SER A 469 10.11 -1.01 -11.41
CA SER A 469 9.67 -1.73 -12.59
C SER A 469 8.66 -0.92 -13.42
N TRP A 470 7.85 -0.06 -12.79
CA TRP A 470 6.88 0.79 -13.48
C TRP A 470 7.53 1.75 -14.48
N VAL A 471 8.74 2.18 -14.20
CA VAL A 471 9.49 3.14 -15.04
C VAL A 471 10.12 2.46 -16.27
N VAL A 472 10.57 1.21 -16.11
CA VAL A 472 11.40 0.54 -17.12
C VAL A 472 10.67 -0.50 -17.96
N LEU A 473 9.56 -1.06 -17.49
CA LEU A 473 8.79 -2.05 -18.26
C LEU A 473 8.05 -1.41 -19.44
N PRO A 474 7.81 -2.18 -20.54
CA PRO A 474 7.00 -1.75 -21.68
C PRO A 474 5.58 -1.35 -21.25
N GLU A 475 4.98 -0.39 -21.94
CA GLU A 475 3.60 0.07 -21.66
C GLU A 475 2.56 -1.06 -21.77
N THR A 476 2.80 -2.06 -22.62
CA THR A 476 1.96 -3.25 -22.78
C THR A 476 1.85 -4.08 -21.51
N ASN A 477 2.85 -3.98 -20.64
CA ASN A 477 2.93 -4.68 -19.36
C ASN A 477 2.42 -3.84 -18.19
N LEU A 478 1.93 -2.63 -18.46
CA LEU A 478 1.43 -1.68 -17.47
C LEU A 478 -0.07 -1.46 -17.66
N VAL A 479 -0.85 -1.61 -16.60
CA VAL A 479 -2.29 -1.28 -16.61
C VAL A 479 -2.61 -0.40 -15.42
N MET A 480 -3.31 0.72 -15.66
CA MET A 480 -3.88 1.54 -14.60
C MET A 480 -5.39 1.30 -14.53
N LEU A 481 -5.90 0.96 -13.35
CA LEU A 481 -7.33 0.96 -13.09
C LEU A 481 -7.80 2.41 -12.96
N ASP A 482 -8.65 2.86 -13.88
CA ASP A 482 -8.92 4.28 -14.10
C ASP A 482 -10.28 4.77 -13.58
N GLU A 483 -11.06 3.91 -12.92
CA GLU A 483 -12.37 4.28 -12.36
C GLU A 483 -12.49 3.90 -10.90
N GLN A 484 -12.84 4.87 -10.05
CA GLN A 484 -12.97 4.68 -8.61
C GLN A 484 -14.43 4.65 -8.15
N TYR A 485 -14.69 3.83 -7.13
CA TYR A 485 -16.01 3.52 -6.55
C TYR A 485 -16.06 3.80 -5.04
N ARG A 486 -15.15 4.62 -4.52
CA ARG A 486 -15.03 4.87 -3.07
C ARG A 486 -15.41 6.29 -2.69
N MET A 487 -14.75 7.27 -3.30
CA MET A 487 -14.77 8.66 -2.88
C MET A 487 -15.89 9.42 -3.58
N ALA A 488 -16.63 10.28 -2.87
CA ALA A 488 -17.48 11.27 -3.49
C ALA A 488 -16.70 12.11 -4.51
N ALA A 489 -17.32 12.48 -5.62
CA ALA A 489 -16.63 13.09 -6.75
C ALA A 489 -15.77 14.33 -6.40
N PRO A 490 -16.17 15.25 -5.50
CA PRO A 490 -15.29 16.36 -5.14
C PRO A 490 -13.96 15.91 -4.52
N ILE A 491 -13.96 14.81 -3.74
CA ILE A 491 -12.74 14.21 -3.16
C ILE A 491 -11.96 13.50 -4.25
N GLY A 492 -12.61 12.61 -5.02
CA GLY A 492 -12.00 11.82 -6.08
C GLY A 492 -11.40 12.68 -7.19
N SER A 493 -12.03 13.79 -7.56
CA SER A 493 -11.51 14.69 -8.58
C SER A 493 -10.24 15.42 -8.14
N TYR A 494 -10.12 15.80 -6.87
CA TYR A 494 -8.85 16.32 -6.34
C TYR A 494 -7.76 15.26 -6.41
N VAL A 495 -8.05 14.06 -5.88
CA VAL A 495 -7.10 12.92 -5.89
C VAL A 495 -6.64 12.59 -7.30
N SER A 496 -7.58 12.60 -8.27
CA SER A 496 -7.28 12.36 -9.69
C SER A 496 -6.24 13.34 -10.23
N VAL A 497 -6.48 14.64 -10.06
CA VAL A 497 -5.57 15.68 -10.59
C VAL A 497 -4.26 15.73 -9.82
N ALA A 498 -4.31 15.61 -8.50
CA ALA A 498 -3.11 15.78 -7.65
C ALA A 498 -2.15 14.59 -7.67
N SER A 499 -2.64 13.37 -8.00
CA SER A 499 -1.85 12.15 -7.87
C SER A 499 -1.86 11.24 -9.10
N TYR A 500 -2.79 11.41 -10.02
CA TYR A 500 -2.99 10.48 -11.15
C TYR A 500 -3.16 11.21 -12.49
N ASP A 501 -2.63 12.40 -12.63
CA ASP A 501 -2.58 13.20 -13.87
C ASP A 501 -3.96 13.38 -14.53
N GLY A 502 -5.02 13.43 -13.71
CA GLY A 502 -6.40 13.54 -14.17
C GLY A 502 -7.00 12.27 -14.78
N ARG A 503 -6.27 11.16 -14.80
CA ARG A 503 -6.71 9.90 -15.43
C ARG A 503 -7.70 9.08 -14.60
N LEU A 504 -7.78 9.31 -13.28
CA LEU A 504 -8.72 8.61 -12.41
C LEU A 504 -10.13 9.21 -12.52
N ARG A 505 -11.08 8.44 -13.03
CA ARG A 505 -12.47 8.83 -13.19
C ARG A 505 -13.33 8.46 -11.99
N ASN A 506 -14.38 9.22 -11.70
CA ASN A 506 -15.35 8.87 -10.69
C ASN A 506 -16.48 8.06 -11.33
N SER A 507 -16.90 6.98 -10.70
CA SER A 507 -18.10 6.25 -11.15
C SER A 507 -19.36 7.11 -11.05
N PRO A 508 -20.45 6.80 -11.79
CA PRO A 508 -21.70 7.56 -11.73
C PRO A 508 -22.27 7.67 -10.31
N GLU A 509 -22.15 6.62 -9.50
CA GLU A 509 -22.62 6.59 -8.12
C GLU A 509 -21.84 7.58 -7.26
N MET A 510 -20.52 7.65 -7.43
CA MET A 510 -19.66 8.56 -6.70
C MET A 510 -19.87 10.01 -7.16
N ALA A 511 -20.18 10.23 -8.42
CA ALA A 511 -20.57 11.53 -8.95
C ALA A 511 -21.88 12.06 -8.33
N ALA A 512 -22.79 11.17 -7.97
CA ALA A 512 -24.05 11.50 -7.33
C ALA A 512 -23.95 11.63 -5.80
N LEU A 513 -22.91 11.13 -5.17
CA LEU A 513 -22.77 11.04 -3.71
C LEU A 513 -22.62 12.43 -3.08
N ARG A 514 -23.46 12.72 -2.10
CA ARG A 514 -23.46 13.99 -1.36
C ARG A 514 -23.25 13.76 0.12
N SER A 515 -22.64 14.73 0.79
CA SER A 515 -22.54 14.66 2.26
C SER A 515 -23.92 14.62 2.91
N PRO A 516 -24.19 13.68 3.81
CA PRO A 516 -25.48 13.58 4.53
C PRO A 516 -25.58 14.58 5.68
N LEU A 517 -24.54 15.38 5.93
CA LEU A 517 -24.43 16.21 7.11
C LEU A 517 -25.00 17.63 6.89
N PRO A 518 -25.49 18.30 7.95
CA PRO A 518 -25.90 19.70 7.88
C PRO A 518 -24.68 20.64 7.78
N TRP A 519 -24.96 21.92 7.53
CA TRP A 519 -23.95 22.97 7.62
C TRP A 519 -23.14 22.86 8.94
N PRO A 520 -21.81 23.02 8.92
CA PRO A 520 -20.94 23.43 7.81
C PRO A 520 -20.48 22.27 6.94
N PHE A 521 -20.88 21.03 7.20
CA PHE A 521 -20.43 19.80 6.56
C PHE A 521 -21.35 19.28 5.44
N ASN A 522 -22.20 20.14 4.91
CA ASN A 522 -23.13 19.79 3.82
C ASN A 522 -22.49 19.75 2.42
N ARG A 523 -21.17 19.85 2.35
CA ARG A 523 -20.32 19.62 1.18
C ARG A 523 -19.39 18.47 1.49
N ASN A 524 -18.96 17.73 0.47
CA ASN A 524 -18.08 16.56 0.66
C ASN A 524 -16.64 16.91 1.09
N LEU A 525 -16.26 18.20 0.94
CA LEU A 525 -14.96 18.74 1.35
C LEU A 525 -15.17 19.94 2.27
N THR A 526 -14.46 19.96 3.40
CA THR A 526 -14.46 21.11 4.30
C THR A 526 -13.06 21.31 4.87
N TRP A 527 -12.52 22.53 4.81
CA TRP A 527 -11.33 22.91 5.55
C TRP A 527 -11.71 23.80 6.72
N LEU A 528 -11.47 23.33 7.93
CA LEU A 528 -11.57 24.12 9.15
C LEU A 528 -10.19 24.73 9.43
N THR A 529 -10.06 26.04 9.15
CA THR A 529 -8.82 26.72 9.47
C THR A 529 -8.73 26.97 10.96
N ILE A 530 -7.71 26.36 11.57
CA ILE A 530 -7.45 26.43 13.01
C ILE A 530 -6.00 26.84 13.20
N ARG A 531 -5.81 28.07 13.60
CA ARG A 531 -4.49 28.55 14.02
C ARG A 531 -4.23 28.17 15.47
N GLY A 532 -3.12 27.55 15.74
CA GLY A 532 -2.73 27.11 17.06
C GLY A 532 -1.22 27.20 17.27
N ARG A 533 -0.74 26.83 18.44
CA ARG A 533 0.68 26.71 18.71
C ARG A 533 1.06 25.24 18.75
N GLU A 534 1.84 24.82 17.79
CA GLU A 534 2.40 23.47 17.78
C GLU A 534 3.39 23.28 18.93
N LYS A 535 3.41 22.09 19.52
CA LYS A 535 4.31 21.72 20.61
C LYS A 535 5.03 20.44 20.27
N LYS A 536 6.36 20.46 20.34
CA LYS A 536 7.21 19.28 20.17
C LYS A 536 7.28 18.52 21.49
N GLY A 537 6.96 17.23 21.46
CA GLY A 537 7.07 16.33 22.60
C GLY A 537 8.49 15.84 22.84
N GLY A 538 8.70 15.10 23.94
CA GLY A 538 9.98 14.49 24.28
C GLY A 538 10.45 13.41 23.30
N SER A 539 9.52 12.80 22.59
CA SER A 539 9.75 11.81 21.50
C SER A 539 10.18 12.45 20.17
N GLY A 540 10.18 13.79 20.09
CA GLY A 540 10.38 14.50 18.81
C GLY A 540 9.09 14.68 18.00
N SER A 541 8.01 13.99 18.33
CA SER A 541 6.69 14.14 17.72
C SER A 541 6.02 15.45 18.08
N ILE A 542 5.04 15.88 17.27
CA ILE A 542 4.41 17.21 17.39
C ILE A 542 2.92 17.05 17.70
N SER A 543 2.38 17.99 18.49
CA SER A 543 0.94 18.10 18.77
C SER A 543 0.47 19.55 18.73
N ASN A 544 -0.83 19.75 18.39
CA ASN A 544 -1.49 21.05 18.34
C ASN A 544 -2.80 20.99 19.14
N ARG A 545 -2.81 21.64 20.30
CA ARG A 545 -3.95 21.62 21.22
C ARG A 545 -5.21 22.24 20.61
N ALA A 546 -5.07 23.30 19.81
CA ALA A 546 -6.22 23.96 19.19
C ALA A 546 -6.92 23.04 18.18
N GLU A 547 -6.16 22.27 17.41
CA GLU A 547 -6.72 21.27 16.50
C GLU A 547 -7.37 20.11 17.25
N ILE A 548 -6.78 19.63 18.35
CA ILE A 548 -7.39 18.58 19.19
C ILE A 548 -8.78 19.02 19.70
N GLU A 549 -8.90 20.24 20.17
CA GLU A 549 -10.17 20.80 20.63
C GLU A 549 -11.18 20.96 19.50
N ALA A 550 -10.74 21.42 18.33
CA ALA A 550 -11.57 21.53 17.14
C ALA A 550 -12.08 20.17 16.67
N VAL A 551 -11.21 19.19 16.54
CA VAL A 551 -11.57 17.80 16.19
C VAL A 551 -12.55 17.24 17.22
N GLY A 552 -12.28 17.44 18.50
CA GLY A 552 -13.17 17.00 19.58
C GLY A 552 -14.57 17.59 19.49
N ARG A 553 -14.71 18.86 19.08
CA ARG A 553 -16.03 19.50 18.84
C ARG A 553 -16.73 18.89 17.64
N VAL A 554 -16.01 18.66 16.52
CA VAL A 554 -16.57 18.04 15.32
C VAL A 554 -17.10 16.64 15.65
N VAL A 555 -16.30 15.78 16.27
CA VAL A 555 -16.69 14.40 16.61
C VAL A 555 -17.89 14.38 17.56
N ARG A 556 -17.89 15.22 18.62
CA ARG A 556 -19.05 15.35 19.53
C ARG A 556 -20.29 15.88 18.82
N HIS A 557 -20.15 16.70 17.80
CA HIS A 557 -21.27 17.14 16.99
C HIS A 557 -21.86 16.00 16.17
N LEU A 558 -21.02 15.18 15.52
CA LEU A 558 -21.45 13.98 14.79
C LEU A 558 -22.19 13.00 15.71
N GLN A 559 -21.69 12.78 16.90
CA GLN A 559 -22.38 11.97 17.93
C GLN A 559 -23.77 12.52 18.26
N ARG A 560 -23.90 13.85 18.46
CA ARG A 560 -25.18 14.48 18.78
C ARG A 560 -26.21 14.44 17.63
N LEU A 561 -25.74 14.25 16.40
CA LEU A 561 -26.61 14.06 15.23
C LEU A 561 -27.18 12.64 15.14
N GLY A 562 -26.73 11.70 16.00
CA GLY A 562 -27.20 10.33 16.00
C GLY A 562 -26.82 9.53 14.75
N LEU A 563 -25.67 9.84 14.16
CA LEU A 563 -25.20 9.20 12.92
C LEU A 563 -24.31 7.99 13.23
N GLU A 564 -24.82 7.10 14.08
CA GLU A 564 -24.10 5.92 14.57
C GLU A 564 -23.76 4.90 13.47
N GLN A 565 -24.47 4.95 12.35
CA GLN A 565 -24.24 4.11 11.17
C GLN A 565 -23.02 4.54 10.35
N LEU A 566 -22.52 5.77 10.52
CA LEU A 566 -21.35 6.25 9.81
C LEU A 566 -20.05 5.83 10.49
N ARG A 567 -19.14 5.26 9.74
CA ARG A 567 -17.76 5.07 10.18
C ARG A 567 -17.02 6.40 10.15
N VAL A 568 -16.49 6.81 11.29
CA VAL A 568 -15.74 8.07 11.42
C VAL A 568 -14.29 7.76 11.75
N ALA A 569 -13.38 8.29 10.94
CA ALA A 569 -11.94 8.20 11.18
C ALA A 569 -11.36 9.58 11.48
N VAL A 570 -10.54 9.67 12.51
CA VAL A 570 -9.70 10.82 12.81
C VAL A 570 -8.26 10.44 12.48
N ILE A 571 -7.72 11.03 11.44
CA ILE A 571 -6.34 10.77 10.98
C ILE A 571 -5.48 11.97 11.38
N ALA A 572 -4.37 11.71 12.08
CA ALA A 572 -3.41 12.73 12.40
C ALA A 572 -2.03 12.38 11.85
N MET A 573 -1.29 13.42 11.49
CA MET A 573 0.04 13.27 10.87
C MET A 573 1.15 12.95 11.88
N TYR A 574 0.89 13.03 13.19
CA TYR A 574 1.89 12.86 14.24
C TYR A 574 1.36 12.00 15.40
N GLN A 575 2.18 11.11 15.92
CA GLN A 575 1.83 10.15 16.98
C GLN A 575 1.44 10.82 18.31
N ASP A 576 2.09 11.93 18.67
CA ASP A 576 1.72 12.67 19.88
C ASP A 576 0.31 13.28 19.75
N GLN A 577 -0.06 13.73 18.56
CA GLN A 577 -1.41 14.20 18.24
C GLN A 577 -2.45 13.09 18.42
N VAL A 578 -2.17 11.90 17.83
CA VAL A 578 -3.03 10.71 17.98
C VAL A 578 -3.25 10.37 19.44
N THR A 579 -2.17 10.33 20.23
CA THR A 579 -2.24 10.01 21.66
C THR A 579 -3.13 10.99 22.43
N GLN A 580 -3.02 12.28 22.12
CA GLN A 580 -3.84 13.31 22.77
C GLN A 580 -5.28 13.29 22.24
N LEU A 581 -5.52 13.05 20.95
CA LEU A 581 -6.86 12.87 20.39
C LEU A 581 -7.58 11.67 21.00
N ARG A 582 -6.92 10.53 21.16
CA ARG A 582 -7.49 9.36 21.85
C ARG A 582 -7.89 9.69 23.29
N ARG A 583 -7.13 10.51 24.02
CA ARG A 583 -7.49 11.01 25.36
C ARG A 583 -8.69 11.95 25.34
N GLU A 584 -8.73 12.91 24.41
CA GLU A 584 -9.82 13.88 24.24
C GLU A 584 -11.13 13.18 23.89
N LEU A 585 -11.06 12.13 23.08
CA LEU A 585 -12.23 11.43 22.53
C LEU A 585 -12.64 10.19 23.33
N ARG A 586 -11.92 9.81 24.39
CA ARG A 586 -12.16 8.58 25.17
C ARG A 586 -13.58 8.43 25.71
N MET A 587 -14.29 9.55 25.94
CA MET A 587 -15.65 9.58 26.47
C MET A 587 -16.71 9.73 25.38
N VAL A 588 -16.33 9.74 24.12
CA VAL A 588 -17.25 9.85 22.99
C VAL A 588 -17.70 8.44 22.64
N ALA A 589 -18.99 8.16 22.86
CA ALA A 589 -19.62 6.92 22.42
C ALA A 589 -20.11 7.09 20.98
N LEU A 590 -19.22 6.86 20.02
CA LEU A 590 -19.53 6.81 18.59
C LEU A 590 -19.01 5.48 18.06
N PRO A 591 -19.89 4.50 17.78
CA PRO A 591 -19.48 3.22 17.21
C PRO A 591 -18.68 3.42 15.93
N GLY A 592 -17.61 2.65 15.75
CA GLY A 592 -16.75 2.75 14.56
C GLY A 592 -15.87 4.00 14.51
N LEU A 593 -15.74 4.78 15.59
CA LEU A 593 -14.74 5.85 15.67
C LEU A 593 -13.35 5.26 15.81
N ALA A 594 -12.51 5.53 14.81
CA ALA A 594 -11.10 5.17 14.81
C ALA A 594 -10.24 6.44 14.87
N VAL A 595 -9.11 6.39 15.57
CA VAL A 595 -8.16 7.50 15.72
C VAL A 595 -6.76 6.96 15.57
N ASP A 596 -6.06 7.31 14.47
CA ASP A 596 -4.70 6.84 14.26
C ASP A 596 -3.88 7.75 13.34
N THR A 597 -2.63 7.35 13.05
CA THR A 597 -1.79 8.00 12.05
C THR A 597 -2.22 7.60 10.63
N VAL A 598 -1.75 8.35 9.63
CA VAL A 598 -2.02 8.05 8.21
C VAL A 598 -1.47 6.68 7.81
N ASP A 599 -0.28 6.34 8.30
CA ASP A 599 0.39 5.07 7.99
C ASP A 599 -0.40 3.86 8.56
N ALA A 600 -1.01 4.01 9.74
CA ALA A 600 -1.85 2.97 10.35
C ALA A 600 -3.25 2.83 9.70
N PHE A 601 -3.75 3.90 9.07
CA PHE A 601 -5.03 3.89 8.34
C PHE A 601 -4.91 3.40 6.90
N GLU A 602 -3.73 3.05 6.44
CA GLU A 602 -3.57 2.55 5.08
C GLU A 602 -4.30 1.20 4.90
N GLY A 603 -5.04 1.07 3.80
CA GLY A 603 -5.94 -0.08 3.56
C GLY A 603 -7.34 0.08 4.14
N GLU A 604 -7.55 0.94 5.15
CA GLU A 604 -8.87 1.21 5.71
C GLU A 604 -9.60 2.36 4.99
N GLU A 605 -10.89 2.49 5.27
CA GLU A 605 -11.75 3.55 4.71
C GLU A 605 -12.85 3.92 5.70
N ALA A 606 -13.34 5.16 5.63
CA ALA A 606 -14.40 5.65 6.50
C ALA A 606 -15.36 6.56 5.73
N ASP A 607 -16.61 6.64 6.18
CA ASP A 607 -17.61 7.53 5.59
C ASP A 607 -17.23 8.98 5.79
N VAL A 608 -16.72 9.29 6.98
CA VAL A 608 -16.24 10.63 7.36
C VAL A 608 -14.80 10.53 7.82
N VAL A 609 -13.92 11.27 7.20
CA VAL A 609 -12.52 11.42 7.63
C VAL A 609 -12.29 12.84 8.13
N ILE A 610 -11.73 12.95 9.32
CA ILE A 610 -11.26 14.21 9.91
C ILE A 610 -9.73 14.15 9.93
N LEU A 611 -9.10 14.96 9.08
CA LEU A 611 -7.64 15.00 8.92
C LEU A 611 -7.06 16.16 9.71
N SER A 612 -6.26 15.89 10.74
CA SER A 612 -5.55 16.88 11.56
C SER A 612 -4.12 17.03 11.07
N LEU A 613 -3.78 18.22 10.53
CA LEU A 613 -2.48 18.51 9.91
C LEU A 613 -1.40 18.84 10.94
N VAL A 614 -1.81 19.35 12.11
CA VAL A 614 -0.99 19.59 13.31
C VAL A 614 -0.08 20.82 13.20
N ARG A 615 0.50 21.06 12.03
CA ARG A 615 1.49 22.14 11.85
C ARG A 615 0.85 23.53 11.88
N SER A 616 1.42 24.39 12.74
CA SER A 616 1.05 25.79 12.82
C SER A 616 2.24 26.57 13.42
N ASN A 617 3.02 27.24 12.55
CA ASN A 617 4.22 27.97 12.93
C ASN A 617 4.53 29.13 11.96
N GLU A 618 5.17 30.18 12.48
CA GLU A 618 5.51 31.39 11.71
C GLU A 618 6.58 31.15 10.62
N ALA A 619 7.33 30.06 10.71
CA ALA A 619 8.36 29.70 9.75
C ALA A 619 7.80 28.94 8.53
N GLU A 620 6.49 28.70 8.48
CA GLU A 620 5.79 27.98 7.42
C GLU A 620 6.38 26.59 7.12
N ARG A 621 6.93 25.95 8.17
CA ARG A 621 7.56 24.63 8.04
C ARG A 621 6.53 23.54 8.21
N ILE A 622 6.42 22.67 7.22
CA ILE A 622 5.50 21.53 7.24
C ILE A 622 6.19 20.19 7.51
N GLY A 623 7.52 20.13 7.40
CA GLY A 623 8.31 18.94 7.72
C GLY A 623 7.97 17.74 6.81
N PHE A 624 7.74 16.57 7.39
CA PHE A 624 7.48 15.36 6.61
C PHE A 624 6.11 15.33 5.90
N LEU A 625 5.25 16.33 6.13
CA LEU A 625 4.01 16.51 5.36
C LEU A 625 4.26 16.97 3.91
N LYS A 626 5.52 17.19 3.52
CA LYS A 626 5.92 17.42 2.12
C LYS A 626 5.72 16.20 1.20
N LYS A 627 5.57 15.00 1.76
CA LYS A 627 5.38 13.79 0.96
C LYS A 627 3.94 13.71 0.43
N ALA A 628 3.79 13.88 -0.89
CA ALA A 628 2.50 13.85 -1.58
C ALA A 628 1.73 12.54 -1.37
N GLN A 629 2.45 11.42 -1.30
CA GLN A 629 1.87 10.09 -1.07
C GLN A 629 1.08 10.01 0.26
N ARG A 630 1.58 10.65 1.34
CA ARG A 630 0.86 10.70 2.62
C ARG A 630 -0.44 11.47 2.52
N LEU A 631 -0.42 12.61 1.83
CA LEU A 631 -1.62 13.39 1.60
C LEU A 631 -2.64 12.63 0.75
N ASN A 632 -2.19 11.98 -0.32
CA ASN A 632 -3.01 11.14 -1.18
C ASN A 632 -3.70 10.03 -0.36
N VAL A 633 -2.93 9.29 0.44
CA VAL A 633 -3.50 8.23 1.30
C VAL A 633 -4.48 8.80 2.30
N ALA A 634 -4.16 9.88 3.01
CA ALA A 634 -5.03 10.48 4.02
C ALA A 634 -6.38 10.94 3.45
N ILE A 635 -6.35 11.63 2.30
CA ILE A 635 -7.55 12.13 1.62
C ILE A 635 -8.40 10.99 1.06
N SER A 636 -7.76 10.02 0.44
CA SER A 636 -8.44 8.90 -0.22
C SER A 636 -9.08 7.87 0.73
N ARG A 637 -8.92 8.04 2.05
CA ARG A 637 -9.66 7.24 3.05
C ARG A 637 -11.12 7.65 3.17
N ALA A 638 -11.47 8.88 2.77
CA ALA A 638 -12.82 9.42 2.90
C ALA A 638 -13.74 8.95 1.78
N LYS A 639 -14.91 8.41 2.15
CA LYS A 639 -15.99 8.06 1.20
C LYS A 639 -16.87 9.27 0.92
N GLN A 640 -17.51 9.83 1.93
CA GLN A 640 -18.58 10.82 1.79
C GLN A 640 -18.14 12.23 2.16
N LEU A 641 -17.32 12.37 3.20
CA LEU A 641 -16.89 13.66 3.72
C LEU A 641 -15.43 13.63 4.17
N LEU A 642 -14.66 14.58 3.69
CA LEU A 642 -13.34 14.92 4.20
C LEU A 642 -13.40 16.28 4.93
N VAL A 643 -12.99 16.29 6.21
CA VAL A 643 -12.81 17.52 7.00
C VAL A 643 -11.32 17.70 7.27
N VAL A 644 -10.69 18.63 6.60
CA VAL A 644 -9.29 19.01 6.88
C VAL A 644 -9.28 20.01 8.02
N VAL A 645 -8.51 19.77 9.07
CA VAL A 645 -8.34 20.66 10.21
C VAL A 645 -6.87 21.07 10.26
N GLY A 646 -6.60 22.35 10.13
CA GLY A 646 -5.22 22.85 10.12
C GLY A 646 -5.12 24.34 9.78
N ASP A 647 -3.93 24.89 10.03
CA ASP A 647 -3.60 26.29 9.78
C ASP A 647 -3.29 26.51 8.29
N ILE A 648 -4.19 27.16 7.58
CA ILE A 648 -4.04 27.47 6.15
C ILE A 648 -2.75 28.26 5.89
N GLU A 649 -2.42 29.25 6.72
CA GLU A 649 -1.25 30.10 6.48
C GLU A 649 0.04 29.27 6.51
N THR A 650 0.20 28.40 7.51
CA THR A 650 1.34 27.49 7.59
C THR A 650 1.37 26.47 6.44
N MET A 651 0.22 25.87 6.14
CA MET A 651 0.16 24.76 5.17
C MET A 651 0.31 25.22 3.73
N THR A 652 -0.18 26.41 3.37
CA THR A 652 -0.06 26.97 2.01
C THR A 652 1.08 27.95 1.85
N GLY A 653 1.92 28.09 2.87
CA GLY A 653 3.13 28.89 2.86
C GLY A 653 4.24 28.27 2.03
N ARG A 654 5.47 28.81 2.17
CA ARG A 654 6.63 28.50 1.31
C ARG A 654 6.93 27.00 1.14
N GLU A 655 6.85 26.21 2.22
CA GLU A 655 7.17 24.78 2.14
C GLU A 655 6.02 23.92 1.63
N GLY A 656 4.78 24.39 1.74
CA GLY A 656 3.59 23.61 1.42
C GLY A 656 2.80 24.11 0.22
N GLN A 657 3.27 25.21 -0.42
CA GLN A 657 2.50 25.86 -1.49
C GLN A 657 2.19 24.91 -2.65
N ASP A 658 3.11 24.07 -3.07
CA ASP A 658 2.91 23.20 -4.22
C ASP A 658 1.92 22.05 -3.94
N LEU A 659 1.78 21.65 -2.67
CA LEU A 659 0.95 20.52 -2.27
C LEU A 659 -0.41 20.94 -1.69
N TYR A 660 -0.42 21.94 -0.80
CA TYR A 660 -1.62 22.31 -0.05
C TYR A 660 -2.39 23.50 -0.62
N ARG A 661 -1.75 24.36 -1.42
CA ARG A 661 -2.45 25.44 -2.11
C ARG A 661 -3.43 24.91 -3.17
N PRO A 662 -3.06 23.94 -4.03
CA PRO A 662 -4.02 23.32 -4.94
C PRO A 662 -5.19 22.63 -4.21
N LEU A 663 -4.94 22.02 -3.05
CA LEU A 663 -5.99 21.46 -2.21
C LEU A 663 -6.94 22.54 -1.70
N LEU A 664 -6.42 23.66 -1.20
CA LEU A 664 -7.22 24.78 -0.72
C LEU A 664 -8.10 25.36 -1.85
N GLU A 665 -7.51 25.66 -3.00
CA GLU A 665 -8.22 26.19 -4.17
C GLU A 665 -9.32 25.23 -4.65
N HIS A 666 -9.06 23.93 -4.62
CA HIS A 666 -10.08 22.93 -4.94
C HIS A 666 -11.20 22.91 -3.89
N ILE A 667 -10.88 23.02 -2.60
CA ILE A 667 -11.89 23.10 -1.53
C ILE A 667 -12.68 24.40 -1.60
N GLU A 668 -12.08 25.52 -1.97
CA GLU A 668 -12.82 26.79 -2.19
C GLU A 668 -13.83 26.68 -3.33
N ARG A 669 -13.50 25.96 -4.39
CA ARG A 669 -14.38 25.76 -5.55
C ARG A 669 -15.48 24.74 -5.29
N GLU A 670 -15.14 23.54 -4.78
CA GLU A 670 -16.03 22.37 -4.69
C GLU A 670 -16.59 22.13 -3.28
N GLY A 671 -15.92 22.66 -2.28
CA GLY A 671 -16.16 22.40 -0.86
C GLY A 671 -16.50 23.65 -0.07
N ARG A 672 -15.91 23.75 1.12
CA ARG A 672 -16.09 24.87 2.03
C ARG A 672 -14.83 25.12 2.86
N VAL A 673 -14.45 26.38 2.94
CA VAL A 673 -13.48 26.86 3.94
C VAL A 673 -14.26 27.52 5.08
N ALA A 674 -13.95 27.14 6.32
CA ALA A 674 -14.62 27.68 7.51
C ALA A 674 -13.61 27.88 8.65
N GLY A 675 -13.80 28.89 9.45
CA GLY A 675 -13.02 29.16 10.66
C GLY A 675 -13.69 28.63 11.93
N ILE A 676 -13.07 28.87 13.07
CA ILE A 676 -13.55 28.47 14.40
C ILE A 676 -14.97 28.98 14.73
N GLY A 677 -15.39 30.09 14.11
CA GLY A 677 -16.76 30.61 14.23
C GLY A 677 -17.84 29.62 13.77
N ALA A 678 -17.55 28.80 12.78
CA ALA A 678 -18.46 27.77 12.30
C ALA A 678 -18.71 26.70 13.38
N LEU A 679 -17.69 26.34 14.17
CA LEU A 679 -17.82 25.40 15.29
C LEU A 679 -18.67 25.99 16.43
N HIS A 680 -18.56 27.28 16.69
CA HIS A 680 -19.41 27.97 17.67
C HIS A 680 -20.88 28.03 17.24
N ALA A 681 -21.13 28.35 15.95
CA ALA A 681 -22.47 28.35 15.40
C ALA A 681 -23.12 26.96 15.42
N MET A 682 -22.34 25.94 15.13
CA MET A 682 -22.73 24.52 15.22
C MET A 682 -23.18 24.13 16.65
N ASP A 683 -22.40 24.50 17.67
CA ASP A 683 -22.72 24.24 19.06
C ASP A 683 -24.00 25.01 19.49
N ALA A 684 -24.18 26.24 19.06
CA ALA A 684 -25.37 27.05 19.34
C ALA A 684 -26.65 26.48 18.73
N ALA A 685 -26.58 25.95 17.49
CA ALA A 685 -27.73 25.36 16.79
C ALA A 685 -28.27 24.11 17.51
N VAL A 686 -27.41 23.30 18.10
CA VAL A 686 -27.79 22.11 18.89
C VAL A 686 -28.38 22.53 20.25
N GLY A 687 -27.80 23.53 20.90
CA GLY A 687 -28.33 24.07 22.17
C GLY A 687 -29.72 24.70 22.03
N GLY A 688 -30.00 25.33 20.88
CA GLY A 688 -31.31 25.89 20.53
C GLY A 688 -32.43 24.85 20.34
N ARG A 689 -32.10 23.70 19.70
CA ARG A 689 -33.06 22.59 19.53
C ARG A 689 -33.42 21.93 20.88
N GLN A 690 -32.47 21.71 21.76
CA GLN A 690 -32.74 21.15 23.09
C GLN A 690 -33.55 22.06 23.99
N ARG A 691 -33.40 23.38 23.86
CA ARG A 691 -34.24 24.36 24.57
C ARG A 691 -35.65 24.43 23.98
N GLY A 692 -35.81 24.24 22.67
CA GLY A 692 -37.10 24.18 21.99
C GLY A 692 -37.93 22.95 22.42
N ASP A 693 -37.34 21.80 22.48
CA ASP A 693 -37.97 20.55 22.89
C ASP A 693 -38.31 20.52 24.37
N ARG A 694 -37.45 21.05 25.27
CA ARG A 694 -37.77 21.22 26.68
C ARG A 694 -38.90 22.23 26.91
N ARG A 695 -39.09 23.22 26.04
CA ARG A 695 -40.23 24.13 26.08
C ARG A 695 -41.51 23.44 25.59
N ARG A 696 -41.45 22.58 24.58
CA ARG A 696 -42.62 21.78 24.12
C ARG A 696 -43.05 20.71 25.11
N GLN A 697 -42.10 20.10 25.81
CA GLN A 697 -42.40 19.10 26.87
C GLN A 697 -42.91 19.72 28.18
N ARG A 698 -42.63 21.01 28.44
CA ARG A 698 -43.17 21.72 29.63
C ARG A 698 -44.50 22.47 29.37
N GLY A 699 -45.04 22.45 28.13
CA GLY A 699 -46.26 23.10 27.73
C GLY A 699 -47.53 22.26 27.81
N GLY A 700 -47.47 21.06 28.33
CA GLY A 700 -48.64 20.15 28.43
C GLY A 700 -48.95 19.74 29.86
N THR A 701 -49.46 20.62 30.67
CA THR A 701 -50.45 20.40 31.76
C THR A 701 -50.72 21.72 32.48
N ALA A 702 -51.82 22.35 32.23
CA ALA A 702 -52.38 23.35 33.10
C ALA A 702 -53.79 22.91 33.52
N PRO A 703 -54.09 22.88 34.80
CA PRO A 703 -55.48 22.65 35.29
C PRO A 703 -56.31 23.94 35.18
N ALA A 704 -57.59 23.73 34.87
CA ALA A 704 -58.62 24.75 34.88
C ALA A 704 -58.99 25.18 36.28
N ALA A 705 -59.11 26.51 36.51
CA ALA A 705 -60.06 27.07 37.42
C ALA A 705 -60.13 28.60 37.32
N GLY A 706 -61.27 29.13 37.03
CA GLY A 706 -62.01 30.15 37.77
C GLY A 706 -61.72 31.63 37.59
N GLY A 707 -62.55 32.36 36.83
CA GLY A 707 -63.24 33.47 37.45
C GLY A 707 -62.81 34.90 37.14
N ARG A 708 -63.73 35.64 36.49
CA ARG A 708 -64.12 37.07 36.58
C ARG A 708 -63.37 38.16 35.85
N SER A 709 -64.00 38.57 34.76
CA SER A 709 -64.59 39.92 34.48
C SER A 709 -63.66 41.15 34.57
N ARG A 710 -63.54 41.89 33.52
CA ARG A 710 -64.03 43.24 33.21
C ARG A 710 -63.29 43.87 32.04
N ARG A 711 -64.14 44.15 30.95
CA ARG A 711 -64.46 45.39 30.27
C ARG A 711 -63.38 46.20 29.54
N ARG A 712 -63.64 46.33 28.24
CA ARG A 712 -63.63 47.54 27.42
C ARG A 712 -62.31 47.85 26.72
N ARG A 713 -62.21 48.17 25.44
CA ARG A 713 -63.13 48.73 24.37
C ARG A 713 -62.33 48.77 23.04
N ARG A 714 -63.04 48.45 21.95
CA ARG A 714 -62.99 49.07 20.61
C ARG A 714 -61.65 49.12 19.85
N GLY A 715 -61.49 48.79 18.59
CA GLY A 715 -62.49 48.73 17.53
C GLY A 715 -61.79 48.37 16.19
N PHE A 716 -62.70 47.99 15.32
CA PHE A 716 -62.69 48.00 13.85
C PHE A 716 -61.72 47.04 13.09
N GLY A 717 -62.32 46.04 12.50
CA GLY A 717 -61.90 45.26 11.38
C GLY A 717 -62.07 46.01 10.03
N PRO A 718 -62.00 45.32 8.91
CA PRO A 718 -62.66 44.04 8.62
C PRO A 718 -61.80 43.04 7.80
N ARG A 719 -62.22 41.82 7.89
CA ARG A 719 -62.08 40.69 6.92
C ARG A 719 -63.13 40.92 5.76
N PRO A 720 -63.28 40.04 4.76
CA PRO A 720 -62.64 38.72 4.42
C PRO A 720 -62.42 38.65 2.89
N VAL A 721 -61.96 37.49 2.34
CA VAL A 721 -62.74 36.46 1.65
C VAL A 721 -61.79 35.50 0.94
N THR A 722 -61.91 34.26 1.24
CA THR A 722 -61.61 33.12 0.36
C THR A 722 -62.85 32.86 -0.52
N PRO A 723 -62.83 32.13 -1.62
CA PRO A 723 -62.55 30.67 -1.73
C PRO A 723 -61.90 30.26 -3.10
N GLY A 724 -61.31 29.11 -3.29
CA GLY A 724 -61.90 27.81 -3.56
C GLY A 724 -61.39 27.18 -4.86
N VAL A 725 -60.79 26.05 -4.77
CA VAL A 725 -61.01 24.79 -5.52
C VAL A 725 -60.89 24.71 -7.05
N ALA A 726 -60.10 23.67 -7.47
CA ALA A 726 -60.29 22.68 -8.53
C ALA A 726 -59.24 22.65 -9.65
N VAL A 727 -58.39 21.62 -9.66
CA VAL A 727 -58.38 20.43 -10.51
C VAL A 727 -58.29 20.63 -12.05
N ALA A 728 -57.34 19.88 -12.58
CA ALA A 728 -57.27 19.20 -13.89
C ALA A 728 -56.36 19.75 -15.01
N SER A 729 -55.34 18.99 -15.26
CA SER A 729 -55.00 18.21 -16.45
C SER A 729 -54.70 18.91 -17.79
N ASN A 730 -53.60 18.40 -18.36
CA ASN A 730 -53.32 18.14 -19.79
C ASN A 730 -52.72 19.22 -20.70
N GLY A 731 -51.61 18.89 -21.27
CA GLY A 731 -51.48 18.88 -22.74
C GLY A 731 -50.42 19.77 -23.38
N VAL A 732 -49.33 19.19 -23.77
CA VAL A 732 -48.69 19.18 -25.10
C VAL A 732 -48.27 20.52 -25.79
N ALA A 733 -47.07 20.45 -26.31
CA ALA A 733 -46.48 21.10 -27.52
C ALA A 733 -45.54 22.28 -27.37
N ALA A 734 -44.30 22.01 -27.85
CA ALA A 734 -43.35 22.99 -28.37
C ALA A 734 -43.91 23.61 -29.67
N PRO A 735 -43.35 24.66 -30.30
CA PRO A 735 -41.97 24.75 -30.73
C PRO A 735 -41.32 26.16 -30.86
N GLU A 736 -39.99 26.10 -31.06
CA GLU A 736 -39.11 26.92 -31.94
C GLU A 736 -39.05 28.46 -31.84
N GLY A 737 -37.78 28.91 -31.81
CA GLY A 737 -37.26 29.90 -32.74
C GLY A 737 -36.75 31.21 -32.18
N GLY A 738 -35.47 31.50 -32.38
CA GLY A 738 -35.03 32.88 -32.56
C GLY A 738 -33.81 33.33 -31.74
N ALA A 739 -32.65 33.34 -32.35
CA ALA A 739 -31.48 34.16 -32.00
C ALA A 739 -31.47 35.51 -32.77
N PRO A 740 -30.38 36.31 -32.65
CA PRO A 740 -30.10 37.34 -31.64
C PRO A 740 -30.23 38.77 -32.25
N PRO A 741 -29.84 39.87 -31.62
CA PRO A 741 -28.56 40.50 -31.94
C PRO A 741 -27.89 41.36 -30.80
N THR A 742 -26.59 41.39 -30.87
CA THR A 742 -25.51 42.41 -30.80
C THR A 742 -25.73 43.77 -30.10
N GLU A 743 -24.64 44.09 -29.39
CA GLU A 743 -23.83 45.33 -29.37
C GLU A 743 -23.96 46.36 -28.24
N ASN A 744 -22.78 46.62 -27.65
CA ASN A 744 -22.10 47.84 -27.27
C ASN A 744 -22.53 48.68 -26.06
N GLY A 745 -21.52 48.96 -25.24
CA GLY A 745 -21.52 50.13 -24.38
C GLY A 745 -20.42 50.14 -23.32
N ALA A 746 -19.31 50.73 -23.66
CA ALA A 746 -18.13 50.94 -22.82
C ALA A 746 -18.27 52.15 -21.86
N ALA A 747 -17.41 52.12 -20.79
CA ALA A 747 -16.68 53.21 -20.13
C ALA A 747 -17.17 53.65 -18.74
N PRO A 748 -16.35 54.39 -17.97
CA PRO A 748 -15.02 54.04 -17.43
C PRO A 748 -14.88 54.29 -15.90
N PRO A 749 -13.65 54.36 -15.33
CA PRO A 749 -13.39 54.17 -13.91
C PRO A 749 -13.35 55.46 -13.09
N ARG A 750 -13.61 55.40 -11.80
CA ARG A 750 -13.34 56.49 -10.85
C ARG A 750 -12.23 56.15 -9.83
N LYS A 751 -11.16 56.98 -9.92
CA LYS A 751 -10.10 57.17 -8.94
C LYS A 751 -10.59 57.95 -7.72
N PHE A 752 -10.13 57.60 -6.52
CA PHE A 752 -9.92 58.57 -5.41
C PHE A 752 -8.91 57.94 -4.44
N ARG A 753 -7.77 58.50 -4.33
CA ARG A 753 -7.10 59.60 -3.63
C ARG A 753 -6.39 59.08 -2.34
N ARG A 754 -5.07 59.26 -2.41
CA ARG A 754 -4.08 59.17 -1.31
C ARG A 754 -4.36 60.20 -0.17
N ARG A 755 -4.00 59.80 1.08
CA ARG A 755 -3.52 60.81 2.08
C ARG A 755 -2.29 60.27 2.80
N ARG A 756 -1.26 61.14 2.77
CA ARG A 756 0.04 61.12 3.45
C ARG A 756 -0.12 61.63 4.89
N GLY A 757 0.85 61.22 5.78
CA GLY A 757 1.22 61.93 7.01
C GLY A 757 2.19 61.06 7.83
N ARG A 758 3.44 61.23 7.74
CA ARG A 758 4.47 62.02 8.39
C ARG A 758 4.89 61.49 9.79
N ARG A 759 6.10 60.90 9.85
CA ARG A 759 7.35 61.32 10.54
C ARG A 759 7.43 61.20 12.06
N ARG A 760 8.44 60.49 12.56
CA ARG A 760 9.74 60.81 13.26
C ARG A 760 10.02 59.61 14.15
N GLY A 761 11.28 59.14 14.33
CA GLY A 761 12.63 59.61 14.18
C GLY A 761 13.47 58.97 15.27
N SER A 762 14.71 58.64 14.92
CA SER A 762 15.94 58.57 15.72
C SER A 762 16.02 57.39 16.71
N THR A 763 17.12 56.68 16.91
CA THR A 763 18.57 56.92 16.84
C THR A 763 19.33 55.58 16.98
N ALA A 764 20.41 55.40 16.25
CA ALA A 764 21.44 54.41 16.55
C ALA A 764 22.36 54.94 17.68
N PRO A 765 23.28 54.21 18.25
CA PRO A 765 24.58 53.94 17.64
C PRO A 765 25.27 52.57 17.98
N THR A 766 26.04 52.07 17.06
CA THR A 766 27.50 51.91 16.95
C THR A 766 28.24 50.87 17.78
N ASN A 767 29.08 50.20 17.05
CA ASN A 767 30.46 49.66 17.28
C ASN A 767 30.50 48.12 17.38
N GLY A 768 31.36 47.44 16.70
CA GLY A 768 32.49 47.77 15.86
C GLY A 768 33.37 46.53 15.74
N THR A 769 34.14 46.52 14.66
CA THR A 769 35.39 45.81 14.38
C THR A 769 35.33 44.31 14.16
N GLY A 770 35.91 43.76 13.17
CA GLY A 770 36.87 44.05 12.13
C GLY A 770 37.19 42.76 11.42
N GLY A 771 37.39 42.82 10.18
CA GLY A 771 38.52 42.76 9.29
C GLY A 771 38.76 41.29 8.87
N THR A 772 39.14 40.90 7.70
CA THR A 772 39.78 41.45 6.52
C THR A 772 39.64 40.47 5.38
N ASP A 773 39.45 41.00 4.19
CA ASP A 773 40.07 40.72 2.90
C ASP A 773 40.07 39.30 2.31
N SER A 774 39.87 39.09 1.03
CA SER A 774 40.08 39.92 -0.18
C SER A 774 39.50 39.18 -1.42
N GLN A 775 38.98 39.96 -2.36
CA GLN A 775 39.20 39.97 -3.82
C GLN A 775 38.82 38.69 -4.58
N GLY A 776 38.17 38.76 -5.67
CA GLY A 776 37.76 39.79 -6.59
C GLY A 776 37.00 39.21 -7.79
N ALA A 777 36.17 40.09 -8.29
CA ALA A 777 35.96 40.52 -9.67
C ALA A 777 35.54 39.47 -10.73
N ALA A 778 34.55 39.64 -11.40
CA ALA A 778 33.75 40.49 -12.27
C ALA A 778 33.28 39.60 -13.42
N SER A 779 32.25 39.68 -14.12
CA SER A 779 31.30 40.66 -14.56
C SER A 779 30.31 39.93 -15.51
N ALA A 780 29.06 40.33 -15.39
CA ALA A 780 28.16 40.83 -16.42
C ALA A 780 27.71 39.92 -17.58
N ASP A 781 26.51 39.77 -17.75
CA ASP A 781 25.46 40.26 -18.62
C ASP A 781 24.46 39.16 -19.04
N GLY A 782 23.23 39.33 -18.79
CA GLY A 782 22.24 39.83 -19.74
C GLY A 782 21.28 38.75 -20.20
N GLY A 783 20.01 38.89 -19.86
CA GLY A 783 18.96 38.43 -20.75
C GLY A 783 18.04 37.32 -20.29
N SER A 784 16.94 37.70 -19.63
CA SER A 784 15.69 36.89 -19.66
C SER A 784 15.11 36.88 -21.07
N PRO A 785 14.31 35.89 -21.52
CA PRO A 785 12.94 35.73 -20.99
C PRO A 785 12.49 34.26 -20.83
N SER A 786 11.55 34.06 -19.93
CA SER A 786 10.60 32.96 -19.94
C SER A 786 9.73 32.95 -21.21
N PRO A 787 9.03 31.90 -21.65
CA PRO A 787 8.18 31.10 -20.81
C PRO A 787 8.04 29.60 -21.19
N ALA A 788 7.38 28.89 -20.29
CA ALA A 788 6.40 27.85 -20.54
C ALA A 788 6.84 26.39 -20.62
N SER A 789 6.34 25.70 -19.65
CA SER A 789 5.59 24.45 -19.67
C SER A 789 6.33 23.12 -19.84
N SER A 790 6.47 22.45 -18.70
CA SER A 790 5.83 21.14 -18.40
C SER A 790 6.42 19.89 -19.02
N PRO A 791 6.04 18.78 -18.46
CA PRO A 791 6.73 18.00 -17.45
C PRO A 791 7.15 16.66 -18.02
N ALA A 792 8.21 16.14 -17.59
CA ALA A 792 8.49 14.74 -17.39
C ALA A 792 9.96 14.52 -17.09
N PRO A 793 10.39 14.70 -15.83
CA PRO A 793 11.76 14.32 -15.49
C PRO A 793 11.88 12.92 -14.90
N GLU A 794 10.79 12.24 -14.51
CA GLU A 794 10.90 10.97 -13.78
C GLU A 794 11.18 9.74 -14.65
N ARG A 795 10.80 9.74 -15.93
CA ARG A 795 11.13 8.62 -16.83
C ARG A 795 12.57 8.69 -17.36
N GLU A 796 13.13 9.88 -17.55
CA GLU A 796 14.49 10.04 -18.07
C GLU A 796 15.57 9.77 -17.05
N ALA A 797 15.36 10.09 -15.78
CA ALA A 797 16.37 9.87 -14.75
C ALA A 797 16.58 8.38 -14.43
N ALA A 798 15.51 7.60 -14.38
CA ALA A 798 15.61 6.16 -14.13
C ALA A 798 16.13 5.37 -15.34
N ALA A 799 15.80 5.79 -16.57
CA ALA A 799 16.34 5.19 -17.78
C ALA A 799 17.85 5.47 -17.95
N GLN A 800 18.31 6.65 -17.56
CA GLN A 800 19.73 7.02 -17.64
C GLN A 800 20.60 6.31 -16.59
N ALA A 801 20.02 5.85 -15.46
CA ALA A 801 20.75 5.04 -14.49
C ALA A 801 21.00 3.62 -14.97
N VAL A 802 20.14 3.10 -15.83
CA VAL A 802 20.29 1.78 -16.46
C VAL A 802 21.24 1.85 -17.66
N GLU A 803 21.24 2.94 -18.44
CA GLU A 803 22.13 3.12 -19.61
C GLU A 803 23.58 3.49 -19.26
N ARG A 804 23.88 4.07 -18.09
CA ARG A 804 25.25 4.42 -17.68
C ARG A 804 26.02 3.28 -17.03
N GLY A 805 25.41 2.10 -16.90
CA GLY A 805 26.02 0.90 -16.36
C GLY A 805 26.39 -0.17 -17.40
N SER A 806 26.22 0.15 -18.71
CA SER A 806 26.68 -0.71 -19.80
C SER A 806 27.97 -0.21 -20.44
#